data_0a8b89870ce7e485335d4f183dda92e1
#
_entry.id   0a8b89870ce7e485335d4f183dda92e1
#
_cell.length_a   1.000
_cell.length_b   1.000
_cell.length_c   1.000
_cell.angle_alpha   90.00
_cell.angle_beta   90.00
_cell.angle_gamma   90.00
#
_symmetry.space_group_name_H-M   'P 1'
#
loop_
_entity.id
_entity.type
_entity.pdbx_description
1 polymer ?
#
loop_
_entity_poly.entity_id
_entity_poly.type
_entity_poly.pdbx_seq_one_letter_code
_entity_poly.pdbx_strand_id
1 'polypeptide(L)'
;MNDLMGAATAPSMDIPAYRETLARSRRFLDRAIPGLEIRIITADSTVTAAEAVRESPLDAALSLVLVDADGSGLNTDPFDGSLPEALDQLADGLPAALRATFSAHSTYVYGITATAESLAAAQVARPFTLRALPADAWVLAADVICAFTDHVQLRHTGSALRAATKKGPSALAAALHDFLGRQPRDAADGPWGLHYYTGSVVSGTIADLDRLAAATGNPVLRGPSEHSLASGALARWQLDRAPFVIVVTSGMVDEFRGTLANLRDARARGFIVCADTPPEAWFPFQGTVHAAEDSRAVLAAKGIPYVHLDDPEHIAEGLADAYAQYHAYRGPVFLLATPAVLDATGTADELNRPGAVEPPARAALQVKENDLDPVLRMVNSEPSRLLWQCGTLDAEESWLVHDIASRAGVGLADSLTRPGSVRRHRDGTVVEEYLDTLGLYAFSARVHAYLHADGRLRPRDEQALFFLKSRIGEAATPFSPRTLSRQLRIVQVSHEAAHLAPYADHPVHADARAFLKAVREGLDVAPEVLDARKEAIARTRDSASDVIHELPVLPMSANYFFQHLRTVLEELITRHGYTYTGVFDVGRGGISAVRNLPRTGPGFSGWYGRALMGDALQAVPAVALTRDDNVLAFIGDGAASLVPDITPTLVQQSALYGRRLRQNVTVFRLIDGGHSVIRTYHEGRTGAEASRQTQVLSLLEPEWTRRYGELTVRHQHITDAAQTDLHGLLQQRATVTFASVLLAHNNEGDGLSLLSSLGWQRDELPELTFAMARAAR
;
A
#
# COMPACT_ATOMS: atom_id res chain seq x y z
N MET A 1 -35.03 18.81 -0.06
CA MET A 1 -33.70 18.24 -0.24
C MET A 1 -32.65 19.35 -0.26
N ASN A 2 -32.79 20.35 0.62
CA ASN A 2 -31.91 21.53 0.73
C ASN A 2 -31.58 21.92 2.18
N ASP A 3 -31.70 20.99 3.14
CA ASP A 3 -31.50 21.32 4.58
C ASP A 3 -30.55 20.34 5.32
N LEU A 4 -29.59 19.70 4.60
CA LEU A 4 -28.56 18.81 5.23
C LEU A 4 -27.12 19.25 4.96
N MET A 5 -26.91 20.47 4.52
CA MET A 5 -25.57 21.09 4.54
C MET A 5 -25.44 21.98 5.78
N GLY A 6 -25.55 21.36 6.94
CA GLY A 6 -25.08 22.00 8.16
C GLY A 6 -23.58 22.26 8.01
N ALA A 7 -23.21 23.53 7.93
CA ALA A 7 -21.81 23.96 7.99
C ALA A 7 -21.17 23.31 9.22
N ALA A 8 -20.30 22.34 9.02
CA ALA A 8 -19.44 21.83 10.07
C ALA A 8 -18.56 23.00 10.49
N THR A 9 -18.91 23.64 11.61
CA THR A 9 -18.06 24.60 12.27
C THR A 9 -16.70 23.93 12.47
N ALA A 10 -15.66 24.55 11.96
CA ALA A 10 -14.29 24.12 12.22
C ALA A 10 -14.13 23.94 13.75
N PRO A 11 -13.55 22.85 14.22
CA PRO A 11 -13.41 22.61 15.64
C PRO A 11 -12.65 23.79 16.24
N SER A 12 -13.21 24.42 17.27
CA SER A 12 -12.58 25.53 17.95
C SER A 12 -11.19 25.10 18.43
N MET A 13 -10.16 25.80 17.98
CA MET A 13 -8.79 25.58 18.41
C MET A 13 -8.70 25.85 19.92
N ASP A 14 -8.12 24.93 20.69
CA ASP A 14 -7.82 25.15 22.10
C ASP A 14 -6.61 26.07 22.23
N ILE A 15 -6.88 27.37 22.22
CA ILE A 15 -5.87 28.44 22.23
C ILE A 15 -4.96 28.38 23.45
N PRO A 16 -5.44 28.13 24.67
CA PRO A 16 -4.59 27.93 25.83
C PRO A 16 -3.58 26.80 25.67
N ALA A 17 -4.03 25.63 25.20
CA ALA A 17 -3.15 24.47 24.95
C ALA A 17 -2.13 24.78 23.83
N TYR A 18 -2.55 25.51 22.82
CA TYR A 18 -1.68 25.95 21.73
C TYR A 18 -0.56 26.87 22.20
N ARG A 19 -0.90 27.90 22.99
CA ARG A 19 0.08 28.82 23.60
C ARG A 19 1.04 28.10 24.56
N GLU A 20 0.56 27.12 25.32
CA GLU A 20 1.41 26.34 26.20
C GLU A 20 2.42 25.48 25.41
N THR A 21 2.00 24.88 24.31
CA THR A 21 2.89 24.11 23.43
C THR A 21 3.93 24.98 22.77
N LEU A 22 3.55 26.15 22.28
CA LEU A 22 4.51 27.16 21.77
C LEU A 22 5.54 27.54 22.82
N ALA A 23 5.10 27.79 24.06
CA ALA A 23 5.99 28.16 25.17
C ALA A 23 6.93 26.99 25.56
N ARG A 24 6.47 25.77 25.47
CA ARG A 24 7.32 24.58 25.71
C ARG A 24 8.36 24.43 24.61
N SER A 25 7.95 24.53 23.35
CA SER A 25 8.87 24.44 22.19
C SER A 25 9.95 25.50 22.27
N ARG A 26 9.59 26.73 22.58
CA ARG A 26 10.54 27.83 22.77
C ARG A 26 11.55 27.52 23.89
N ARG A 27 11.08 27.09 25.08
CA ARG A 27 11.97 26.72 26.19
C ARG A 27 12.92 25.58 25.84
N PHE A 28 12.47 24.62 25.03
CA PHE A 28 13.34 23.56 24.55
C PHE A 28 14.43 24.12 23.63
N LEU A 29 14.08 24.95 22.68
CA LEU A 29 15.00 25.50 21.70
C LEU A 29 16.02 26.48 22.37
N ASP A 30 15.58 27.27 23.32
CA ASP A 30 16.47 28.17 24.12
C ASP A 30 17.51 27.37 24.92
N ARG A 31 17.17 26.15 25.36
CA ARG A 31 18.11 25.24 26.07
C ARG A 31 19.04 24.48 25.12
N ALA A 32 18.54 24.08 23.97
CA ALA A 32 19.28 23.27 23.02
C ALA A 32 20.44 24.06 22.38
N ILE A 33 20.26 25.38 22.19
CA ILE A 33 21.28 26.24 21.59
C ILE A 33 21.32 27.59 22.32
N PRO A 34 22.17 27.68 23.34
CA PRO A 34 22.40 28.94 24.03
C PRO A 34 22.89 30.04 23.07
N GLY A 35 22.21 31.16 23.06
CA GLY A 35 22.55 32.33 22.21
C GLY A 35 21.84 32.33 20.84
N LEU A 36 20.99 31.38 20.53
CA LEU A 36 20.11 31.47 19.38
C LEU A 36 18.86 32.26 19.77
N GLU A 37 18.62 33.36 19.11
CA GLU A 37 17.40 34.15 19.32
C GLU A 37 16.26 33.63 18.44
N ILE A 38 15.27 32.99 19.05
CA ILE A 38 14.07 32.53 18.40
C ILE A 38 12.95 33.50 18.73
N ARG A 39 12.40 34.12 17.70
CA ARG A 39 11.27 35.03 17.86
C ARG A 39 10.00 34.39 17.34
N ILE A 40 8.99 34.30 18.18
CA ILE A 40 7.63 34.00 17.81
C ILE A 40 6.88 35.30 17.77
N ILE A 41 6.56 35.74 16.56
CA ILE A 41 5.85 37.00 16.34
C ILE A 41 4.39 36.65 16.08
N THR A 42 3.50 37.04 16.97
CA THR A 42 2.07 37.04 16.72
C THR A 42 1.69 38.37 16.13
N ALA A 43 1.32 38.41 14.87
CA ALA A 43 0.95 39.62 14.19
C ALA A 43 -0.58 39.74 14.16
N ASP A 44 -1.07 40.83 14.71
CA ASP A 44 -2.47 41.30 14.62
C ASP A 44 -2.69 42.16 13.37
N SER A 45 -1.60 42.65 12.77
CA SER A 45 -1.61 43.30 11.47
C SER A 45 -0.34 43.04 10.70
N THR A 46 -0.36 43.19 9.38
CA THR A 46 0.83 43.08 8.52
C THR A 46 1.86 44.19 8.83
N VAL A 47 1.41 45.35 9.28
CA VAL A 47 2.29 46.45 9.68
C VAL A 47 3.07 46.03 10.91
N THR A 48 2.41 45.51 11.93
CA THR A 48 3.04 45.05 13.17
C THR A 48 3.99 43.88 12.93
N ALA A 49 3.66 42.96 12.04
CA ALA A 49 4.55 41.88 11.63
C ALA A 49 5.80 42.38 10.92
N ALA A 50 5.63 43.30 9.99
CA ALA A 50 6.74 43.92 9.26
C ALA A 50 7.64 44.75 10.15
N GLU A 51 7.11 45.46 11.14
CA GLU A 51 7.87 46.23 12.13
C GLU A 51 8.66 45.33 13.07
N ALA A 52 8.01 44.29 13.62
CA ALA A 52 8.67 43.33 14.49
C ALA A 52 9.80 42.55 13.78
N VAL A 53 9.63 42.29 12.49
CA VAL A 53 10.67 41.69 11.66
C VAL A 53 11.82 42.66 11.38
N ARG A 54 11.52 43.97 11.16
CA ARG A 54 12.55 45.00 10.97
C ARG A 54 13.40 45.24 12.21
N GLU A 55 12.82 45.13 13.39
CA GLU A 55 13.50 45.26 14.66
C GLU A 55 14.33 44.04 15.06
N SER A 56 14.24 42.96 14.28
CA SER A 56 15.00 41.74 14.53
C SER A 56 16.46 41.90 14.08
N PRO A 57 17.44 41.48 14.89
CA PRO A 57 18.83 41.40 14.45
C PRO A 57 18.97 40.45 13.25
N LEU A 58 19.59 40.93 12.18
CA LEU A 58 19.65 40.25 10.87
C LEU A 58 20.43 38.94 10.85
N ASP A 59 21.19 38.66 11.88
CA ASP A 59 22.24 37.67 11.85
C ASP A 59 21.98 36.43 12.72
N ALA A 60 20.89 36.39 13.49
CA ALA A 60 20.71 35.30 14.47
C ALA A 60 19.33 34.67 14.62
N ALA A 61 18.27 35.17 14.01
CA ALA A 61 16.92 34.76 14.40
C ALA A 61 16.20 33.86 13.39
N LEU A 62 15.72 32.72 13.86
CA LEU A 62 14.61 32.00 13.26
C LEU A 62 13.32 32.75 13.62
N SER A 63 12.64 33.31 12.65
CA SER A 63 11.39 34.05 12.86
C SER A 63 10.20 33.19 12.52
N LEU A 64 9.31 32.98 13.48
CA LEU A 64 8.02 32.36 13.31
C LEU A 64 6.94 33.41 13.40
N VAL A 65 6.24 33.65 12.31
CA VAL A 65 5.20 34.67 12.23
C VAL A 65 3.86 33.98 12.14
N LEU A 66 2.96 34.25 13.09
CA LEU A 66 1.59 33.76 13.09
C LEU A 66 0.67 34.89 12.61
N VAL A 67 -0.05 34.67 11.51
CA VAL A 67 -0.99 35.67 10.96
C VAL A 67 -2.41 35.12 11.18
N ASP A 68 -3.20 35.85 11.97
CA ASP A 68 -4.58 35.57 12.24
C ASP A 68 -5.49 36.41 11.30
N ALA A 69 -5.84 35.80 10.16
CA ALA A 69 -6.65 36.49 9.15
C ALA A 69 -8.16 36.48 9.46
N ASP A 70 -8.63 35.59 10.33
CA ASP A 70 -10.07 35.32 10.51
C ASP A 70 -10.57 35.58 11.95
N GLY A 71 -9.75 36.20 12.80
CA GLY A 71 -10.16 36.52 14.17
C GLY A 71 -10.37 35.30 15.06
N SER A 72 -9.52 34.26 14.90
CA SER A 72 -9.60 33.02 15.68
C SER A 72 -9.34 33.20 17.19
N GLY A 73 -8.98 34.42 17.62
CA GLY A 73 -8.71 34.75 19.02
C GLY A 73 -7.29 34.43 19.48
N LEU A 74 -6.36 34.12 18.59
CA LEU A 74 -4.92 34.10 18.90
C LEU A 74 -4.39 35.52 19.12
N ASN A 75 -5.01 36.49 18.46
CA ASN A 75 -4.82 37.92 18.66
C ASN A 75 -6.13 38.60 19.07
N THR A 76 -6.01 39.77 19.71
CA THR A 76 -7.16 40.53 20.22
C THR A 76 -7.88 41.33 19.15
N ASP A 77 -7.22 41.58 18.01
CA ASP A 77 -7.82 42.32 16.90
C ASP A 77 -7.74 41.49 15.60
N PRO A 78 -8.87 41.24 14.93
CA PRO A 78 -8.91 40.48 13.67
C PRO A 78 -8.24 41.26 12.54
N PHE A 79 -7.54 40.57 11.66
CA PHE A 79 -6.97 41.15 10.45
C PHE A 79 -8.09 41.49 9.46
N ASP A 80 -8.15 42.78 9.01
CA ASP A 80 -9.24 43.28 8.16
C ASP A 80 -8.91 43.17 6.65
N GLY A 81 -8.56 41.97 6.20
CA GLY A 81 -8.23 41.69 4.81
C GLY A 81 -8.09 40.20 4.48
N SER A 82 -8.02 39.86 3.19
CA SER A 82 -7.78 38.48 2.81
C SER A 82 -6.35 38.03 3.14
N LEU A 83 -6.14 36.75 3.44
CA LEU A 83 -4.80 36.22 3.70
C LEU A 83 -3.78 36.52 2.58
N PRO A 84 -4.12 36.44 1.28
CA PRO A 84 -3.22 36.85 0.20
C PRO A 84 -2.78 38.32 0.28
N GLU A 85 -3.72 39.23 0.56
CA GLU A 85 -3.42 40.67 0.69
C GLU A 85 -2.52 40.94 1.89
N ALA A 86 -2.75 40.26 3.01
CA ALA A 86 -1.90 40.37 4.20
C ALA A 86 -0.47 39.92 3.91
N LEU A 87 -0.32 38.84 3.18
CA LEU A 87 0.99 38.29 2.82
C LEU A 87 1.73 39.17 1.79
N ASP A 88 1.00 39.76 0.85
CA ASP A 88 1.58 40.71 -0.11
C ASP A 88 2.06 42.00 0.58
N GLN A 89 1.25 42.57 1.49
CA GLN A 89 1.65 43.70 2.30
C GLN A 89 2.86 43.40 3.20
N LEU A 90 2.91 42.15 3.77
CA LEU A 90 4.07 41.71 4.54
C LEU A 90 5.31 41.62 3.65
N ALA A 91 5.20 41.05 2.46
CA ALA A 91 6.30 40.93 1.50
C ALA A 91 6.78 42.29 1.00
N ASP A 92 5.86 43.21 0.70
CA ASP A 92 6.17 44.57 0.20
C ASP A 92 6.68 45.50 1.29
N GLY A 93 6.27 45.34 2.53
CA GLY A 93 6.76 46.09 3.69
C GLY A 93 8.21 45.77 4.09
N LEU A 94 8.79 44.66 3.59
CA LEU A 94 10.18 44.32 3.89
C LEU A 94 11.16 45.15 3.06
N PRO A 95 12.10 45.90 3.69
CA PRO A 95 13.16 46.61 2.97
C PRO A 95 13.97 45.66 2.06
N ALA A 96 14.46 46.14 0.92
CA ALA A 96 15.20 45.35 -0.06
C ALA A 96 16.41 44.59 0.54
N ALA A 97 17.09 45.20 1.52
CA ALA A 97 18.18 44.58 2.26
C ALA A 97 17.71 43.37 3.11
N LEU A 98 16.52 43.45 3.67
CA LEU A 98 15.91 42.35 4.43
C LEU A 98 15.38 41.23 3.53
N ARG A 99 14.87 41.57 2.36
CA ARG A 99 14.45 40.54 1.37
C ARG A 99 15.61 39.65 0.92
N ALA A 100 16.81 40.17 0.85
CA ALA A 100 18.03 39.41 0.49
C ALA A 100 18.49 38.48 1.63
N THR A 101 18.25 38.87 2.88
CA THR A 101 18.63 38.10 4.09
C THR A 101 17.50 37.16 4.58
N PHE A 102 16.25 37.47 4.28
CA PHE A 102 15.10 36.58 4.48
C PHE A 102 15.11 35.51 3.40
N SER A 103 15.85 34.47 3.66
CA SER A 103 15.69 33.26 2.83
C SER A 103 14.42 32.51 3.23
N ALA A 104 13.83 31.77 2.31
CA ALA A 104 12.71 30.86 2.59
C ALA A 104 12.98 29.89 3.77
N HIS A 105 14.21 29.84 4.25
CA HIS A 105 14.67 28.93 5.31
C HIS A 105 14.80 29.59 6.69
N SER A 106 14.67 30.90 6.78
CA SER A 106 14.83 31.61 8.06
C SER A 106 13.54 32.25 8.58
N THR A 107 12.51 32.32 7.76
CA THR A 107 11.21 32.86 8.14
C THR A 107 10.08 31.97 7.73
N TYR A 108 9.29 31.54 8.70
CA TYR A 108 8.10 30.74 8.52
C TYR A 108 6.86 31.54 8.89
N VAL A 109 5.94 31.66 7.97
CA VAL A 109 4.66 32.34 8.18
C VAL A 109 3.55 31.34 8.22
N TYR A 110 2.81 31.32 9.33
CA TYR A 110 1.67 30.46 9.52
C TYR A 110 0.38 31.25 9.38
N GLY A 111 -0.43 30.90 8.39
CA GLY A 111 -1.79 31.40 8.24
C GLY A 111 -2.76 30.62 9.12
N ILE A 112 -3.44 31.29 10.01
CA ILE A 112 -4.48 30.72 10.85
C ILE A 112 -5.73 30.53 9.97
N THR A 113 -6.39 29.38 10.06
CA THR A 113 -7.58 28.99 9.27
C THR A 113 -7.37 28.90 7.75
N ALA A 114 -6.18 29.13 7.23
CA ALA A 114 -5.91 29.04 5.80
C ALA A 114 -6.03 27.61 5.28
N THR A 115 -6.72 27.42 4.14
CA THR A 115 -6.78 26.12 3.47
C THR A 115 -5.49 25.83 2.69
N ALA A 116 -5.17 24.56 2.48
CA ALA A 116 -4.02 24.17 1.67
C ALA A 116 -4.07 24.75 0.24
N GLU A 117 -5.26 24.93 -0.31
CA GLU A 117 -5.49 25.51 -1.64
C GLU A 117 -5.19 27.01 -1.67
N SER A 118 -5.63 27.76 -0.65
CA SER A 118 -5.33 29.19 -0.54
C SER A 118 -3.84 29.45 -0.33
N LEU A 119 -3.13 28.57 0.39
CA LEU A 119 -1.70 28.64 0.59
C LEU A 119 -0.91 28.28 -0.66
N ALA A 120 -1.32 27.27 -1.42
CA ALA A 120 -0.68 26.91 -2.68
C ALA A 120 -0.74 28.06 -3.69
N ALA A 121 -1.89 28.73 -3.81
CA ALA A 121 -2.06 29.91 -4.65
C ALA A 121 -1.21 31.09 -4.16
N ALA A 122 -1.01 31.23 -2.85
CA ALA A 122 -0.29 32.32 -2.23
C ALA A 122 1.25 32.11 -2.18
N GLN A 123 1.76 30.91 -2.43
CA GLN A 123 3.18 30.58 -2.26
C GLN A 123 4.10 31.04 -3.40
N VAL A 124 3.55 31.53 -4.50
CA VAL A 124 4.34 31.95 -5.66
C VAL A 124 5.06 33.26 -5.37
N ALA A 125 6.40 33.23 -5.41
CA ALA A 125 7.31 34.40 -5.39
C ALA A 125 7.49 35.19 -4.07
N ARG A 126 7.25 34.57 -2.89
CA ARG A 126 7.46 35.28 -1.59
C ARG A 126 8.76 34.87 -0.89
N PRO A 127 9.41 35.77 -0.13
CA PRO A 127 10.70 35.51 0.49
C PRO A 127 10.62 34.68 1.80
N PHE A 128 9.50 34.04 2.10
CA PHE A 128 9.29 33.26 3.30
C PHE A 128 8.52 31.98 3.00
N THR A 129 8.62 30.97 3.86
CA THR A 129 7.86 29.72 3.75
C THR A 129 6.49 29.89 4.38
N LEU A 130 5.43 29.70 3.57
CA LEU A 130 4.05 29.75 4.03
C LEU A 130 3.56 28.37 4.45
N ARG A 131 2.90 28.30 5.60
CA ARG A 131 2.29 27.08 6.11
C ARG A 131 0.93 27.35 6.74
N ALA A 132 0.00 26.41 6.61
CA ALA A 132 -1.22 26.44 7.41
C ALA A 132 -0.86 26.19 8.88
N LEU A 133 -1.44 26.97 9.78
CA LEU A 133 -1.31 26.71 11.20
C LEU A 133 -2.03 25.41 11.53
N PRO A 134 -1.33 24.36 11.99
CA PRO A 134 -1.98 23.11 12.37
C PRO A 134 -2.96 23.34 13.53
N ALA A 135 -4.13 22.72 13.46
CA ALA A 135 -5.10 22.77 14.57
C ALA A 135 -4.59 22.06 15.84
N ASP A 136 -3.58 21.20 15.70
CA ASP A 136 -2.97 20.47 16.80
C ASP A 136 -1.60 21.04 17.16
N ALA A 137 -1.46 21.39 18.42
CA ALA A 137 -0.24 21.97 18.96
C ALA A 137 0.99 21.04 18.88
N TRP A 138 0.80 19.71 18.83
CA TRP A 138 1.89 18.75 18.65
C TRP A 138 2.47 18.81 17.24
N VAL A 139 1.63 18.99 16.25
CA VAL A 139 2.06 19.13 14.85
C VAL A 139 2.83 20.43 14.69
N LEU A 140 2.38 21.52 15.30
CA LEU A 140 3.12 22.77 15.31
C LEU A 140 4.48 22.63 16.01
N ALA A 141 4.55 21.94 17.14
CA ALA A 141 5.80 21.70 17.84
C ALA A 141 6.80 20.93 16.97
N ALA A 142 6.36 19.90 16.26
CA ALA A 142 7.18 19.16 15.31
C ALA A 142 7.68 20.05 14.17
N ASP A 143 6.82 20.91 13.64
CA ASP A 143 7.14 21.82 12.55
C ASP A 143 8.17 22.90 12.98
N VAL A 144 8.02 23.41 14.21
CA VAL A 144 8.99 24.35 14.81
C VAL A 144 10.36 23.70 14.98
N ILE A 145 10.39 22.43 15.43
CA ILE A 145 11.65 21.67 15.56
C ILE A 145 12.29 21.46 14.19
N CYS A 146 11.51 21.11 13.17
CA CYS A 146 12.01 20.97 11.80
C CYS A 146 12.56 22.28 11.25
N ALA A 147 11.81 23.39 11.40
CA ALA A 147 12.24 24.72 10.97
C ALA A 147 13.55 25.15 11.64
N PHE A 148 13.67 24.85 12.92
CA PHE A 148 14.89 25.11 13.68
C PHE A 148 16.08 24.29 13.18
N THR A 149 15.87 23.00 12.94
CA THR A 149 16.92 22.11 12.42
C THR A 149 17.41 22.60 11.06
N ASP A 150 16.48 22.95 10.17
CA ASP A 150 16.80 23.50 8.86
C ASP A 150 17.62 24.81 8.98
N HIS A 151 17.22 25.71 9.88
CA HIS A 151 17.92 26.96 10.10
C HIS A 151 19.36 26.76 10.58
N VAL A 152 19.56 25.87 11.56
CA VAL A 152 20.90 25.52 12.09
C VAL A 152 21.76 24.91 11.00
N GLN A 153 21.23 23.96 10.27
CA GLN A 153 21.93 23.26 9.20
C GLN A 153 22.37 24.23 8.11
N LEU A 154 21.47 25.11 7.65
CA LEU A 154 21.78 26.11 6.63
C LEU A 154 22.83 27.14 7.09
N ARG A 155 22.83 27.50 8.37
CA ARG A 155 23.80 28.43 8.91
C ARG A 155 25.21 27.85 9.00
N HIS A 156 25.32 26.57 9.38
CA HIS A 156 26.61 25.89 9.50
C HIS A 156 27.18 25.40 8.15
N THR A 157 26.34 25.05 7.20
CA THR A 157 26.75 24.58 5.86
C THR A 157 26.66 25.68 4.79
N GLY A 158 26.15 26.83 5.14
CA GLY A 158 25.39 27.70 4.25
C GLY A 158 26.17 28.58 3.27
N SER A 159 27.48 28.73 3.29
CA SER A 159 28.12 29.57 2.28
C SER A 159 28.60 28.81 1.04
N ALA A 160 29.03 27.56 1.19
CA ALA A 160 29.50 26.74 0.07
C ALA A 160 28.36 26.16 -0.78
N LEU A 161 27.25 25.81 -0.14
CA LEU A 161 26.06 25.26 -0.84
C LEU A 161 25.24 26.31 -1.59
N ARG A 162 25.26 27.58 -1.17
CA ARG A 162 24.55 28.67 -1.89
C ARG A 162 25.16 28.99 -3.26
N ALA A 163 26.43 28.66 -3.47
CA ALA A 163 27.11 28.89 -4.74
C ALA A 163 26.72 27.88 -5.83
N ALA A 164 26.14 26.76 -5.44
CA ALA A 164 25.71 25.70 -6.34
C ALA A 164 24.18 25.70 -6.52
N THR A 165 23.57 26.85 -6.83
CA THR A 165 22.17 26.87 -7.25
C THR A 165 22.07 26.17 -8.58
N LYS A 166 21.52 24.97 -8.59
CA LYS A 166 21.15 24.22 -9.80
C LYS A 166 20.28 25.12 -10.68
N LYS A 167 20.69 25.34 -11.90
CA LYS A 167 19.89 26.04 -12.90
C LYS A 167 18.92 25.08 -13.57
N GLY A 168 17.89 24.66 -12.87
CA GLY A 168 16.87 23.76 -13.40
C GLY A 168 16.74 22.44 -12.61
N PRO A 169 15.74 21.62 -12.91
CA PRO A 169 15.57 20.32 -12.29
C PRO A 169 16.68 19.35 -12.68
N SER A 170 16.90 18.32 -11.87
CA SER A 170 17.72 17.16 -12.23
C SER A 170 17.27 16.61 -13.59
N ALA A 171 18.22 16.43 -14.49
CA ALA A 171 17.98 15.88 -15.83
C ALA A 171 17.24 14.53 -15.74
N LEU A 172 17.68 13.67 -14.83
CA LEU A 172 17.05 12.38 -14.58
C LEU A 172 15.62 12.52 -14.07
N ALA A 173 15.37 13.45 -13.13
CA ALA A 173 14.02 13.69 -12.62
C ALA A 173 13.06 14.19 -13.72
N ALA A 174 13.50 15.13 -14.56
CA ALA A 174 12.72 15.66 -15.66
C ALA A 174 12.37 14.57 -16.69
N ALA A 175 13.33 13.74 -17.05
CA ALA A 175 13.16 12.67 -18.03
C ALA A 175 12.21 11.58 -17.54
N LEU A 176 12.36 11.11 -16.30
CA LEU A 176 11.49 10.07 -15.73
C LEU A 176 10.05 10.56 -15.56
N HIS A 177 9.88 11.81 -15.11
CA HIS A 177 8.57 12.43 -14.99
C HIS A 177 7.84 12.48 -16.33
N ASP A 178 8.50 12.98 -17.38
CA ASP A 178 7.95 13.06 -18.74
C ASP A 178 7.64 11.67 -19.29
N PHE A 179 8.59 10.72 -19.19
CA PHE A 179 8.40 9.35 -19.64
C PHE A 179 7.16 8.71 -19.04
N LEU A 180 7.03 8.73 -17.71
CA LEU A 180 5.91 8.12 -17.01
C LEU A 180 4.58 8.85 -17.29
N GLY A 181 4.63 10.16 -17.50
CA GLY A 181 3.47 10.97 -17.88
C GLY A 181 2.90 10.63 -19.26
N ARG A 182 3.75 10.21 -20.18
CA ARG A 182 3.35 9.82 -21.56
C ARG A 182 2.92 8.36 -21.68
N GLN A 183 3.12 7.53 -20.65
CA GLN A 183 2.72 6.12 -20.77
C GLN A 183 1.21 5.97 -20.88
N PRO A 184 0.71 5.13 -21.80
CA PRO A 184 -0.71 4.86 -21.91
C PRO A 184 -1.21 4.19 -20.65
N ARG A 185 -2.36 4.64 -20.17
CA ARG A 185 -3.04 4.11 -18.98
C ARG A 185 -4.47 3.76 -19.34
N ASP A 186 -4.93 2.61 -18.85
CA ASP A 186 -6.36 2.31 -18.86
C ASP A 186 -7.07 3.22 -17.84
N ALA A 187 -8.37 3.44 -18.02
CA ALA A 187 -9.14 4.32 -17.14
C ALA A 187 -9.14 3.88 -15.65
N ALA A 188 -8.86 2.60 -15.41
CA ALA A 188 -8.77 2.02 -14.07
C ALA A 188 -7.35 2.05 -13.48
N ASP A 189 -6.34 2.43 -14.27
CA ASP A 189 -4.95 2.45 -13.80
C ASP A 189 -4.68 3.71 -12.98
N GLY A 190 -4.03 3.52 -11.82
CA GLY A 190 -3.62 4.63 -10.98
C GLY A 190 -2.50 5.47 -11.58
N PRO A 191 -2.37 6.74 -11.19
CA PRO A 191 -1.25 7.58 -11.59
C PRO A 191 0.06 7.01 -11.03
N TRP A 192 1.17 7.25 -11.75
CA TRP A 192 2.48 6.89 -11.22
C TRP A 192 2.74 7.62 -9.90
N GLY A 193 3.56 7.05 -9.01
CA GLY A 193 3.86 7.64 -7.72
C GLY A 193 5.35 7.68 -7.43
N LEU A 194 5.77 8.77 -6.78
CA LEU A 194 7.09 8.86 -6.17
C LEU A 194 7.04 8.20 -4.79
N HIS A 195 7.90 7.23 -4.55
CA HIS A 195 8.14 6.63 -3.24
C HIS A 195 9.54 7.00 -2.79
N TYR A 196 9.66 7.63 -1.64
CA TYR A 196 10.95 8.07 -1.16
C TYR A 196 11.08 7.95 0.37
N TYR A 197 12.31 7.89 0.79
CA TYR A 197 12.75 8.16 2.14
C TYR A 197 13.86 9.23 2.05
N THR A 198 14.42 9.67 3.16
CA THR A 198 15.48 10.68 3.11
C THR A 198 16.83 10.05 2.77
N GLY A 199 17.67 10.76 2.04
CA GLY A 199 19.04 10.34 1.73
C GLY A 199 19.85 11.53 1.23
N SER A 200 21.06 11.73 1.76
CA SER A 200 21.87 12.95 1.47
C SER A 200 22.20 13.11 -0.01
N VAL A 201 22.69 12.05 -0.64
CA VAL A 201 23.13 12.08 -2.05
C VAL A 201 21.96 12.22 -3.03
N VAL A 202 20.81 11.68 -2.68
CA VAL A 202 19.62 11.67 -3.55
C VAL A 202 18.63 12.81 -3.24
N SER A 203 18.89 13.61 -2.23
CA SER A 203 17.96 14.65 -1.74
C SER A 203 17.54 15.67 -2.82
N GLY A 204 18.47 16.08 -3.68
CA GLY A 204 18.19 16.98 -4.80
C GLY A 204 17.24 16.38 -5.83
N THR A 205 17.48 15.12 -6.22
CA THR A 205 16.62 14.39 -7.15
C THR A 205 15.23 14.12 -6.56
N ILE A 206 15.16 13.79 -5.25
CA ILE A 206 13.88 13.64 -4.53
C ILE A 206 13.08 14.95 -4.57
N ALA A 207 13.72 16.07 -4.23
CA ALA A 207 13.05 17.37 -4.22
C ALA A 207 12.53 17.80 -5.60
N ASP A 208 13.28 17.52 -6.66
CA ASP A 208 12.86 17.79 -8.02
C ASP A 208 11.72 16.90 -8.48
N LEU A 209 11.77 15.59 -8.21
CA LEU A 209 10.69 14.67 -8.50
C LEU A 209 9.43 14.98 -7.69
N ASP A 210 9.57 15.36 -6.42
CA ASP A 210 8.44 15.78 -5.56
C ASP A 210 7.71 16.96 -6.19
N ARG A 211 8.45 18.02 -6.55
CA ARG A 211 7.89 19.20 -7.19
C ARG A 211 7.20 18.88 -8.52
N LEU A 212 7.83 18.08 -9.37
CA LEU A 212 7.28 17.69 -10.68
C LEU A 212 6.04 16.80 -10.52
N ALA A 213 6.07 15.82 -9.62
CA ALA A 213 4.96 14.92 -9.33
C ALA A 213 3.77 15.69 -8.75
N ALA A 214 4.01 16.57 -7.77
CA ALA A 214 2.97 17.39 -7.16
C ALA A 214 2.29 18.32 -8.19
N ALA A 215 3.07 18.95 -9.06
CA ALA A 215 2.54 19.83 -10.11
C ALA A 215 1.61 19.12 -11.10
N THR A 216 1.75 17.81 -11.27
CA THR A 216 0.93 16.99 -12.17
C THR A 216 -0.07 16.10 -11.46
N GLY A 217 -0.26 16.29 -10.14
CA GLY A 217 -1.23 15.52 -9.33
C GLY A 217 -0.82 14.07 -9.07
N ASN A 218 0.43 13.72 -9.32
CA ASN A 218 0.95 12.38 -9.02
C ASN A 218 1.24 12.23 -7.51
N PRO A 219 0.97 11.06 -6.90
CA PRO A 219 1.24 10.85 -5.50
C PRO A 219 2.73 10.91 -5.16
N VAL A 220 3.06 11.63 -4.10
CA VAL A 220 4.38 11.66 -3.49
C VAL A 220 4.27 11.01 -2.12
N LEU A 221 4.91 9.89 -1.91
CA LEU A 221 4.70 9.00 -0.77
C LEU A 221 6.01 8.78 -0.02
N ARG A 222 6.11 9.37 1.15
CA ARG A 222 7.17 9.03 2.08
C ARG A 222 6.85 7.70 2.76
N GLY A 223 7.79 6.77 2.76
CA GLY A 223 7.63 5.52 3.48
C GLY A 223 7.93 5.65 4.97
N PRO A 224 7.42 4.76 5.83
CA PRO A 224 7.84 4.66 7.23
C PRO A 224 9.30 4.24 7.39
N SER A 225 9.87 3.58 6.39
CA SER A 225 11.28 3.20 6.31
C SER A 225 11.70 3.04 4.85
N GLU A 226 12.99 2.92 4.57
CA GLU A 226 13.48 2.75 3.19
C GLU A 226 12.97 1.45 2.55
N HIS A 227 13.04 0.31 3.24
CA HIS A 227 12.54 -0.96 2.68
C HIS A 227 11.01 -1.00 2.50
N SER A 228 10.26 -0.16 3.21
CA SER A 228 8.81 -0.02 3.04
C SER A 228 8.41 0.57 1.68
N LEU A 229 9.33 1.26 1.01
CA LEU A 229 9.07 1.86 -0.31
C LEU A 229 8.72 0.79 -1.34
N ALA A 230 9.43 -0.32 -1.33
CA ALA A 230 9.16 -1.45 -2.21
C ALA A 230 7.80 -2.09 -1.91
N SER A 231 7.41 -2.22 -0.63
CA SER A 231 6.09 -2.75 -0.23
C SER A 231 4.95 -1.83 -0.67
N GLY A 232 5.09 -0.52 -0.48
CA GLY A 232 4.12 0.47 -0.95
C GLY A 232 3.96 0.49 -2.47
N ALA A 233 5.08 0.45 -3.20
CA ALA A 233 5.07 0.37 -4.66
C ALA A 233 4.43 -0.92 -5.17
N LEU A 234 4.74 -2.07 -4.54
CA LEU A 234 4.14 -3.36 -4.87
C LEU A 234 2.62 -3.34 -4.64
N ALA A 235 2.17 -2.79 -3.52
CA ALA A 235 0.74 -2.70 -3.22
C ALA A 235 0.00 -1.86 -4.27
N ARG A 236 0.50 -0.68 -4.59
CA ARG A 236 -0.10 0.18 -5.63
C ARG A 236 -0.09 -0.47 -7.01
N TRP A 237 1.00 -1.17 -7.36
CA TRP A 237 1.03 -1.93 -8.61
C TRP A 237 -0.01 -3.05 -8.65
N GLN A 238 -0.18 -3.77 -7.55
CA GLN A 238 -1.14 -4.88 -7.49
C GLN A 238 -2.59 -4.41 -7.47
N LEU A 239 -2.88 -3.32 -6.79
CA LEU A 239 -4.23 -2.79 -6.62
C LEU A 239 -4.67 -1.90 -7.79
N ASP A 240 -3.78 -1.03 -8.26
CA ASP A 240 -4.12 0.06 -9.17
C ASP A 240 -3.31 0.06 -10.45
N ARG A 241 -2.44 -0.92 -10.69
CA ARG A 241 -1.49 -0.92 -11.81
C ARG A 241 -0.65 0.35 -11.92
N ALA A 242 -0.50 1.06 -10.81
CA ALA A 242 0.19 2.33 -10.74
C ALA A 242 1.71 2.14 -10.89
N PRO A 243 2.35 2.73 -11.91
CA PRO A 243 3.80 2.74 -12.02
C PRO A 243 4.44 3.56 -10.87
N PHE A 244 5.75 3.41 -10.69
CA PHE A 244 6.43 4.09 -9.59
C PHE A 244 7.84 4.56 -9.94
N VAL A 245 8.29 5.54 -9.19
CA VAL A 245 9.71 5.86 -9.02
C VAL A 245 10.04 5.71 -7.54
N ILE A 246 11.03 4.89 -7.22
CA ILE A 246 11.64 4.81 -5.89
C ILE A 246 12.99 5.49 -5.96
N VAL A 247 13.35 6.32 -4.98
CA VAL A 247 14.64 7.01 -4.93
C VAL A 247 15.33 6.67 -3.61
N VAL A 248 16.51 6.05 -3.70
CA VAL A 248 17.27 5.52 -2.56
C VAL A 248 18.79 5.59 -2.77
N THR A 249 19.53 5.26 -1.73
CA THR A 249 21.00 5.06 -1.79
C THR A 249 21.37 3.61 -2.08
N SER A 250 22.63 3.34 -2.45
CA SER A 250 23.09 2.00 -2.90
C SER A 250 22.89 0.88 -1.88
N GLY A 251 23.04 1.14 -0.60
CA GLY A 251 22.82 0.15 0.46
C GLY A 251 21.42 -0.46 0.45
N MET A 252 20.45 0.22 -0.19
CA MET A 252 19.09 -0.28 -0.27
C MET A 252 18.88 -1.46 -1.22
N VAL A 253 19.83 -1.76 -2.10
CA VAL A 253 19.78 -2.97 -2.94
C VAL A 253 19.71 -4.23 -2.06
N ASP A 254 20.40 -4.23 -0.93
CA ASP A 254 20.37 -5.32 0.04
C ASP A 254 19.17 -5.22 1.00
N GLU A 255 18.82 -4.00 1.41
CA GLU A 255 17.75 -3.75 2.39
C GLU A 255 16.32 -4.02 1.85
N PHE A 256 16.09 -3.97 0.54
CA PHE A 256 14.79 -4.34 -0.03
C PHE A 256 14.41 -5.81 0.14
N ARG A 257 15.31 -6.64 0.65
CA ARG A 257 15.09 -8.04 1.01
C ARG A 257 14.40 -8.84 -0.11
N GLY A 258 13.38 -9.62 0.26
CA GLY A 258 12.57 -10.39 -0.67
C GLY A 258 11.55 -9.56 -1.45
N THR A 259 11.20 -8.35 -0.99
CA THR A 259 10.19 -7.50 -1.64
C THR A 259 10.63 -7.10 -3.05
N LEU A 260 11.92 -6.95 -3.29
CA LEU A 260 12.47 -6.74 -4.63
C LEU A 260 12.17 -7.91 -5.58
N ALA A 261 12.28 -9.14 -5.10
CA ALA A 261 11.88 -10.32 -5.86
C ALA A 261 10.35 -10.35 -6.10
N ASN A 262 9.57 -9.89 -5.14
CA ASN A 262 8.11 -9.78 -5.31
C ASN A 262 7.72 -8.74 -6.38
N LEU A 263 8.42 -7.60 -6.44
CA LEU A 263 8.25 -6.60 -7.51
C LEU A 263 8.58 -7.19 -8.89
N ARG A 264 9.70 -7.92 -9.01
CA ARG A 264 10.08 -8.62 -10.24
C ARG A 264 9.02 -9.65 -10.64
N ASP A 265 8.61 -10.50 -9.72
CA ASP A 265 7.65 -11.57 -9.98
C ASP A 265 6.25 -11.02 -10.30
N ALA A 266 5.89 -9.86 -9.77
CA ALA A 266 4.69 -9.11 -10.12
C ALA A 266 4.82 -8.37 -11.45
N ARG A 267 6.03 -8.30 -12.03
CA ARG A 267 6.35 -7.46 -13.20
C ARG A 267 5.91 -6.02 -13.00
N ALA A 268 6.15 -5.54 -11.79
CA ALA A 268 5.80 -4.19 -11.42
C ALA A 268 6.58 -3.19 -12.25
N ARG A 269 5.90 -2.25 -12.86
CA ARG A 269 6.50 -1.25 -13.73
C ARG A 269 6.95 -0.05 -12.92
N GLY A 270 8.18 0.30 -13.03
CA GLY A 270 8.73 1.47 -12.37
C GLY A 270 10.25 1.52 -12.43
N PHE A 271 10.78 2.60 -11.92
CA PHE A 271 12.21 2.83 -11.81
C PHE A 271 12.62 2.90 -10.35
N ILE A 272 13.79 2.37 -10.07
CA ILE A 272 14.44 2.54 -8.76
C ILE A 272 15.75 3.28 -9.00
N VAL A 273 15.72 4.59 -8.74
CA VAL A 273 16.89 5.45 -8.81
C VAL A 273 17.70 5.20 -7.55
N CYS A 274 18.88 4.65 -7.72
CA CYS A 274 19.77 4.27 -6.65
C CYS A 274 21.10 5.01 -6.80
N ALA A 275 21.45 5.85 -5.84
CA ALA A 275 22.74 6.53 -5.87
C ALA A 275 23.86 5.49 -5.80
N ASP A 276 24.87 5.63 -6.65
CA ASP A 276 26.02 4.74 -6.70
C ASP A 276 27.34 5.51 -6.56
N THR A 277 28.39 4.83 -6.18
CA THR A 277 29.71 5.44 -6.03
C THR A 277 30.45 5.46 -7.37
N PRO A 278 31.14 6.54 -7.73
CA PRO A 278 31.98 6.57 -8.93
C PRO A 278 33.03 5.44 -8.90
N PRO A 279 33.35 4.82 -10.05
CA PRO A 279 34.31 3.71 -10.13
C PRO A 279 35.71 4.05 -9.60
N GLU A 280 36.11 5.32 -9.68
CA GLU A 280 37.40 5.83 -9.23
C GLU A 280 37.45 6.22 -7.74
N ALA A 281 36.32 6.13 -7.02
CA ALA A 281 36.29 6.46 -5.61
C ALA A 281 37.10 5.45 -4.79
N TRP A 282 38.13 5.94 -4.13
CA TRP A 282 39.01 5.10 -3.33
C TRP A 282 38.35 4.53 -2.08
N PHE A 283 37.45 5.28 -1.47
CA PHE A 283 36.67 4.88 -0.30
C PHE A 283 35.20 5.16 -0.50
N PRO A 284 34.39 4.14 -0.79
CA PRO A 284 32.97 4.34 -0.99
C PRO A 284 32.27 4.67 0.33
N PHE A 285 31.53 5.74 0.35
CA PHE A 285 30.55 6.02 1.40
C PHE A 285 29.17 5.64 0.88
N GLN A 286 28.59 4.58 1.38
CA GLN A 286 27.28 4.06 0.93
C GLN A 286 27.24 3.62 -0.54
N GLY A 287 28.34 3.22 -1.10
CA GLY A 287 28.40 2.73 -2.47
C GLY A 287 29.25 1.47 -2.58
N THR A 288 29.05 0.73 -3.65
CA THR A 288 29.71 -0.52 -3.89
C THR A 288 30.65 -0.39 -5.08
N VAL A 289 31.92 -0.11 -4.78
CA VAL A 289 32.97 -0.01 -5.80
C VAL A 289 33.80 -1.30 -5.89
N HIS A 290 33.78 -2.09 -4.82
CA HIS A 290 34.51 -3.36 -4.80
C HIS A 290 33.72 -4.49 -5.43
N ALA A 291 34.35 -5.34 -6.20
CA ALA A 291 33.69 -6.45 -6.87
C ALA A 291 32.94 -7.40 -5.92
N ALA A 292 33.29 -7.46 -4.64
CA ALA A 292 32.60 -8.24 -3.63
C ALA A 292 31.26 -7.60 -3.16
N GLU A 293 31.07 -6.30 -3.39
CA GLU A 293 29.92 -5.52 -2.92
C GLU A 293 29.18 -4.83 -4.08
N ASP A 294 29.48 -5.21 -5.31
CA ASP A 294 28.93 -4.58 -6.51
C ASP A 294 27.41 -4.80 -6.61
N SER A 295 26.63 -3.74 -6.47
CA SER A 295 25.17 -3.75 -6.61
C SER A 295 24.70 -4.33 -7.94
N ARG A 296 25.48 -4.16 -9.01
CA ARG A 296 25.19 -4.73 -10.34
C ARG A 296 25.22 -6.25 -10.31
N ALA A 297 26.18 -6.84 -9.62
CA ALA A 297 26.26 -8.29 -9.45
C ALA A 297 25.07 -8.84 -8.64
N VAL A 298 24.65 -8.14 -7.60
CA VAL A 298 23.47 -8.51 -6.79
C VAL A 298 22.20 -8.46 -7.62
N LEU A 299 21.99 -7.39 -8.38
CA LEU A 299 20.82 -7.24 -9.24
C LEU A 299 20.78 -8.28 -10.36
N ALA A 300 21.93 -8.55 -10.99
CA ALA A 300 22.07 -9.59 -12.01
C ALA A 300 21.75 -10.99 -11.43
N ALA A 301 22.25 -11.32 -10.24
CA ALA A 301 21.94 -12.59 -9.57
C ALA A 301 20.45 -12.72 -9.22
N LYS A 302 19.77 -11.62 -8.96
CA LYS A 302 18.30 -11.59 -8.71
C LYS A 302 17.49 -11.56 -10.00
N GLY A 303 18.11 -11.44 -11.19
CA GLY A 303 17.45 -11.30 -12.47
C GLY A 303 16.65 -10.00 -12.60
N ILE A 304 17.12 -8.91 -11.99
CA ILE A 304 16.49 -7.59 -12.03
C ILE A 304 17.24 -6.72 -13.02
N PRO A 305 16.57 -6.12 -13.99
CA PRO A 305 17.22 -5.24 -14.97
C PRO A 305 17.76 -3.98 -14.30
N TYR A 306 18.93 -3.56 -14.73
CA TYR A 306 19.55 -2.32 -14.29
C TYR A 306 20.28 -1.62 -15.44
N VAL A 307 20.45 -0.32 -15.29
CA VAL A 307 21.28 0.53 -16.12
C VAL A 307 22.23 1.30 -15.21
N HIS A 308 23.50 1.29 -15.51
CA HIS A 308 24.53 2.06 -14.80
C HIS A 308 24.72 3.42 -15.50
N LEU A 309 24.52 4.49 -14.76
CA LEU A 309 24.63 5.87 -15.23
C LEU A 309 25.78 6.53 -14.48
N ASP A 310 26.96 6.52 -15.05
CA ASP A 310 28.20 7.06 -14.45
C ASP A 310 28.63 8.40 -15.04
N ASP A 311 28.16 8.74 -16.25
CA ASP A 311 28.52 9.94 -16.98
C ASP A 311 27.27 10.74 -17.39
N PRO A 312 27.21 12.04 -17.04
CA PRO A 312 26.13 12.93 -17.50
C PRO A 312 25.92 13.00 -19.03
N GLU A 313 26.99 12.82 -19.82
CA GLU A 313 26.90 12.86 -21.29
C GLU A 313 26.14 11.65 -21.86
N HIS A 314 26.10 10.54 -21.14
CA HIS A 314 25.49 9.27 -21.56
C HIS A 314 24.09 9.03 -20.96
N ILE A 315 23.50 10.00 -20.22
CA ILE A 315 22.19 9.84 -19.59
C ILE A 315 21.11 9.44 -20.60
N ALA A 316 21.07 10.09 -21.76
CA ALA A 316 20.05 9.83 -22.78
C ALA A 316 20.12 8.39 -23.35
N GLU A 317 21.31 7.83 -23.49
CA GLU A 317 21.50 6.45 -23.96
C GLU A 317 21.07 5.45 -22.90
N GLY A 318 21.52 5.66 -21.66
CA GLY A 318 21.13 4.81 -20.54
C GLY A 318 19.61 4.84 -20.28
N LEU A 319 18.96 5.99 -20.41
CA LEU A 319 17.51 6.09 -20.31
C LEU A 319 16.80 5.33 -21.43
N ALA A 320 17.29 5.37 -22.66
CA ALA A 320 16.71 4.59 -23.75
C ALA A 320 16.75 3.08 -23.45
N ASP A 321 17.86 2.57 -22.90
CA ASP A 321 17.98 1.18 -22.45
C ASP A 321 17.00 0.88 -21.29
N ALA A 322 16.89 1.78 -20.31
CA ALA A 322 15.98 1.64 -19.21
C ALA A 322 14.51 1.59 -19.67
N TYR A 323 14.13 2.42 -20.61
CA TYR A 323 12.79 2.42 -21.19
C TYR A 323 12.49 1.14 -21.98
N ALA A 324 13.47 0.63 -22.72
CA ALA A 324 13.34 -0.67 -23.39
C ALA A 324 13.10 -1.81 -22.37
N GLN A 325 13.81 -1.82 -21.25
CA GLN A 325 13.60 -2.79 -20.17
C GLN A 325 12.22 -2.63 -19.51
N TYR A 326 11.79 -1.40 -19.27
CA TYR A 326 10.45 -1.10 -18.76
C TYR A 326 9.35 -1.63 -19.69
N HIS A 327 9.47 -1.39 -20.99
CA HIS A 327 8.52 -1.88 -22.00
C HIS A 327 8.56 -3.40 -22.17
N ALA A 328 9.68 -4.04 -21.88
CA ALA A 328 9.81 -5.49 -21.91
C ALA A 328 9.13 -6.20 -20.72
N TYR A 329 8.53 -5.45 -19.77
CA TYR A 329 7.82 -5.97 -18.61
C TYR A 329 8.65 -6.91 -17.73
N ARG A 330 9.92 -6.58 -17.51
CA ARG A 330 10.83 -7.43 -16.74
C ARG A 330 10.79 -7.17 -15.23
N GLY A 331 9.91 -6.28 -14.75
CA GLY A 331 9.83 -5.80 -13.37
C GLY A 331 10.43 -4.41 -13.23
N PRO A 332 10.78 -3.96 -12.02
CA PRO A 332 11.39 -2.65 -11.84
C PRO A 332 12.76 -2.58 -12.51
N VAL A 333 13.09 -1.42 -13.04
CA VAL A 333 14.40 -1.15 -13.64
C VAL A 333 15.21 -0.29 -12.67
N PHE A 334 16.38 -0.77 -12.26
CA PHE A 334 17.30 0.05 -11.47
C PHE A 334 18.08 1.01 -12.35
N LEU A 335 18.18 2.24 -11.88
CA LEU A 335 19.07 3.27 -12.41
C LEU A 335 20.14 3.53 -11.36
N LEU A 336 21.30 2.91 -11.52
CA LEU A 336 22.45 3.10 -10.65
C LEU A 336 23.17 4.38 -11.12
N ALA A 337 22.97 5.48 -10.39
CA ALA A 337 23.39 6.80 -10.84
C ALA A 337 24.45 7.39 -9.91
N THR A 338 25.56 7.84 -10.46
CA THR A 338 26.59 8.56 -9.70
C THR A 338 26.14 9.96 -9.28
N PRO A 339 26.73 10.61 -8.27
CA PRO A 339 26.41 11.98 -7.89
C PRO A 339 26.48 12.96 -9.05
N ALA A 340 27.42 12.80 -9.97
CA ALA A 340 27.54 13.65 -11.16
C ALA A 340 26.29 13.57 -12.05
N VAL A 341 25.72 12.38 -12.24
CA VAL A 341 24.47 12.16 -12.98
C VAL A 341 23.27 12.69 -12.20
N LEU A 342 23.17 12.44 -10.90
CA LEU A 342 22.08 12.93 -10.05
C LEU A 342 22.02 14.45 -10.01
N ASP A 343 23.20 15.11 -10.10
CA ASP A 343 23.35 16.55 -10.06
C ASP A 343 23.26 17.21 -11.45
N ALA A 344 23.32 16.43 -12.52
CA ALA A 344 23.18 16.94 -13.89
C ALA A 344 21.81 17.61 -14.07
N THR A 345 21.80 18.77 -14.76
CA THR A 345 20.57 19.49 -15.10
C THR A 345 20.29 19.37 -16.59
N GLY A 346 19.02 19.27 -16.96
CA GLY A 346 18.61 19.15 -18.35
C GLY A 346 17.08 19.08 -18.50
N THR A 347 16.62 19.15 -19.72
CA THR A 347 15.20 19.05 -20.03
C THR A 347 14.82 17.63 -20.49
N ALA A 348 13.56 17.29 -20.34
CA ALA A 348 13.05 16.01 -20.82
C ALA A 348 13.19 15.86 -22.34
N ASP A 349 13.00 16.94 -23.09
CA ASP A 349 13.09 16.92 -24.56
C ASP A 349 14.51 16.63 -25.08
N GLU A 350 15.53 17.02 -24.32
CA GLU A 350 16.93 16.71 -24.65
C GLU A 350 17.27 15.25 -24.42
N LEU A 351 16.64 14.61 -23.44
CA LEU A 351 16.98 13.27 -22.94
C LEU A 351 16.06 12.18 -23.48
N ASN A 352 14.78 12.47 -23.62
CA ASN A 352 13.78 11.52 -24.08
C ASN A 352 13.70 11.48 -25.61
N ARG A 353 14.53 10.64 -26.23
CA ARG A 353 14.54 10.48 -27.69
C ARG A 353 13.18 10.02 -28.20
N PRO A 354 12.64 10.62 -29.29
CA PRO A 354 11.44 10.11 -29.93
C PRO A 354 11.59 8.63 -30.30
N GLY A 355 10.55 7.83 -30.06
CA GLY A 355 10.53 6.38 -30.29
C GLY A 355 11.04 5.53 -29.12
N ALA A 356 11.88 6.04 -28.21
CA ALA A 356 12.26 5.31 -26.99
C ALA A 356 11.17 5.39 -25.91
N VAL A 357 10.39 6.47 -25.90
CA VAL A 357 9.33 6.74 -24.92
C VAL A 357 8.05 5.97 -25.23
N GLU A 358 7.79 5.68 -26.50
CA GLU A 358 6.57 5.02 -26.93
C GLU A 358 6.66 3.50 -26.73
N PRO A 359 5.64 2.86 -26.13
CA PRO A 359 5.64 1.42 -26.01
C PRO A 359 5.57 0.78 -27.40
N PRO A 360 6.37 -0.27 -27.66
CA PRO A 360 6.27 -1.02 -28.90
C PRO A 360 4.86 -1.62 -29.04
N ALA A 361 4.31 -1.60 -30.25
CA ALA A 361 3.04 -2.25 -30.53
C ALA A 361 3.13 -3.74 -30.19
N ARG A 362 2.37 -4.18 -29.19
CA ARG A 362 2.32 -5.58 -28.77
C ARG A 362 1.03 -6.21 -29.29
N ALA A 363 1.16 -7.18 -30.17
CA ALA A 363 0.01 -7.99 -30.55
C ALA A 363 -0.45 -8.85 -29.36
N ALA A 364 -1.75 -8.83 -29.09
CA ALA A 364 -2.34 -9.71 -28.08
C ALA A 364 -2.13 -11.19 -28.48
N LEU A 365 -1.67 -11.99 -27.52
CA LEU A 365 -1.47 -13.41 -27.73
C LEU A 365 -2.84 -14.09 -27.78
N GLN A 366 -3.28 -14.45 -29.00
CA GLN A 366 -4.56 -15.09 -29.24
C GLN A 366 -4.56 -16.53 -28.75
N VAL A 367 -5.72 -17.03 -28.35
CA VAL A 367 -5.90 -18.44 -28.01
C VAL A 367 -5.95 -19.26 -29.30
N LYS A 368 -5.27 -20.41 -29.31
CA LYS A 368 -5.32 -21.34 -30.43
C LYS A 368 -6.59 -22.16 -30.36
N GLU A 369 -7.20 -22.43 -31.50
CA GLU A 369 -8.41 -23.22 -31.59
C GLU A 369 -8.26 -24.61 -30.93
N ASN A 370 -7.15 -25.29 -31.18
CA ASN A 370 -6.85 -26.61 -30.58
C ASN A 370 -6.74 -26.57 -29.03
N ASP A 371 -6.38 -25.44 -28.45
CA ASP A 371 -6.30 -25.25 -26.99
C ASP A 371 -7.68 -24.86 -26.41
N LEU A 372 -8.52 -24.20 -27.22
CA LEU A 372 -9.84 -23.71 -26.83
C LEU A 372 -10.92 -24.80 -26.90
N ASP A 373 -10.94 -25.62 -27.94
CA ASP A 373 -11.97 -26.64 -28.18
C ASP A 373 -12.19 -27.62 -27.01
N PRO A 374 -11.14 -28.17 -26.37
CA PRO A 374 -11.33 -29.02 -25.18
C PRO A 374 -11.96 -28.25 -24.02
N VAL A 375 -11.62 -26.98 -23.85
CA VAL A 375 -12.17 -26.10 -22.80
C VAL A 375 -13.64 -25.83 -23.08
N LEU A 376 -14.01 -25.50 -24.30
CA LEU A 376 -15.42 -25.25 -24.67
C LEU A 376 -16.28 -26.49 -24.52
N ARG A 377 -15.80 -27.69 -24.89
CA ARG A 377 -16.51 -28.92 -24.63
C ARG A 377 -16.75 -29.15 -23.15
N MET A 378 -15.74 -28.93 -22.33
CA MET A 378 -15.83 -29.03 -20.87
C MET A 378 -16.84 -28.04 -20.30
N VAL A 379 -16.85 -26.80 -20.78
CA VAL A 379 -17.75 -25.75 -20.30
C VAL A 379 -19.19 -25.99 -20.75
N ASN A 380 -19.41 -26.41 -22.01
CA ASN A 380 -20.74 -26.45 -22.62
C ASN A 380 -21.48 -27.75 -22.36
N SER A 381 -20.78 -28.88 -22.38
CA SER A 381 -21.43 -30.18 -22.51
C SER A 381 -21.16 -31.14 -21.35
N GLU A 382 -20.14 -30.95 -20.56
CA GLU A 382 -19.82 -31.88 -19.48
C GLU A 382 -20.48 -31.44 -18.17
N PRO A 383 -21.18 -32.36 -17.45
CA PRO A 383 -21.82 -32.02 -16.18
C PRO A 383 -20.83 -31.85 -15.01
N SER A 384 -19.56 -31.79 -15.31
CA SER A 384 -18.49 -31.63 -14.32
C SER A 384 -18.56 -30.27 -13.62
N ARG A 385 -18.15 -30.28 -12.35
CA ARG A 385 -18.00 -29.07 -11.54
C ARG A 385 -16.78 -28.29 -12.00
N LEU A 386 -16.96 -27.03 -12.32
CA LEU A 386 -15.87 -26.13 -12.73
C LEU A 386 -15.58 -25.15 -11.61
N LEU A 387 -14.33 -25.05 -11.19
CA LEU A 387 -13.87 -24.05 -10.23
C LEU A 387 -12.75 -23.22 -10.87
N TRP A 388 -12.98 -21.91 -10.97
CA TRP A 388 -11.98 -20.98 -11.50
C TRP A 388 -11.31 -20.23 -10.37
N GLN A 389 -10.02 -20.46 -10.19
CA GLN A 389 -9.17 -19.63 -9.34
C GLN A 389 -8.59 -18.50 -10.18
N CYS A 390 -8.92 -17.27 -9.79
CA CYS A 390 -8.52 -16.08 -10.53
C CYS A 390 -7.37 -15.35 -9.85
N GLY A 391 -6.35 -14.99 -10.64
CA GLY A 391 -5.33 -14.02 -10.26
C GLY A 391 -5.81 -12.58 -10.47
N THR A 392 -4.91 -11.63 -10.61
CA THR A 392 -5.27 -10.22 -10.79
C THR A 392 -5.98 -9.99 -12.13
N LEU A 393 -7.22 -9.58 -12.07
CA LEU A 393 -8.06 -9.25 -13.22
C LEU A 393 -8.18 -7.73 -13.37
N ASP A 394 -8.18 -7.25 -14.60
CA ASP A 394 -8.65 -5.90 -14.89
C ASP A 394 -10.18 -5.82 -14.92
N ALA A 395 -10.74 -4.63 -15.13
CA ALA A 395 -12.18 -4.42 -15.10
C ALA A 395 -12.93 -5.24 -16.16
N GLU A 396 -12.40 -5.33 -17.39
CA GLU A 396 -13.00 -6.10 -18.48
C GLU A 396 -12.89 -7.60 -18.24
N GLU A 397 -11.72 -8.08 -17.82
CA GLU A 397 -11.50 -9.48 -17.44
C GLU A 397 -12.41 -9.89 -16.28
N SER A 398 -12.56 -9.04 -15.26
CA SER A 398 -13.45 -9.28 -14.12
C SER A 398 -14.91 -9.39 -14.58
N TRP A 399 -15.33 -8.49 -15.47
CA TRP A 399 -16.68 -8.55 -16.04
C TRP A 399 -16.89 -9.86 -16.83
N LEU A 400 -15.95 -10.22 -17.71
CA LEU A 400 -16.01 -11.46 -18.50
C LEU A 400 -16.06 -12.70 -17.62
N VAL A 401 -15.24 -12.78 -16.57
CA VAL A 401 -15.23 -13.90 -15.62
C VAL A 401 -16.60 -14.06 -14.96
N HIS A 402 -17.20 -12.99 -14.48
CA HIS A 402 -18.52 -13.07 -13.82
C HIS A 402 -19.64 -13.37 -14.81
N ASP A 403 -19.61 -12.82 -16.04
CA ASP A 403 -20.60 -13.13 -17.09
C ASP A 403 -20.54 -14.63 -17.48
N ILE A 404 -19.34 -15.15 -17.71
CA ILE A 404 -19.14 -16.59 -18.02
C ILE A 404 -19.58 -17.44 -16.84
N ALA A 405 -19.20 -17.10 -15.61
CA ALA A 405 -19.54 -17.89 -14.43
C ALA A 405 -21.05 -18.00 -14.24
N SER A 406 -21.78 -16.91 -14.36
CA SER A 406 -23.25 -16.89 -14.25
C SER A 406 -23.94 -17.70 -15.36
N ARG A 407 -23.44 -17.61 -16.61
CA ARG A 407 -24.01 -18.27 -17.78
C ARG A 407 -23.66 -19.76 -17.88
N ALA A 408 -22.53 -20.16 -17.29
CA ALA A 408 -22.04 -21.54 -17.39
C ALA A 408 -22.05 -22.30 -16.04
N GLY A 409 -22.50 -21.70 -14.95
CA GLY A 409 -22.51 -22.31 -13.63
C GLY A 409 -21.10 -22.64 -13.12
N VAL A 410 -20.15 -21.72 -13.31
CA VAL A 410 -18.77 -21.91 -12.88
C VAL A 410 -18.59 -21.37 -11.45
N GLY A 411 -18.08 -22.20 -10.55
CA GLY A 411 -17.64 -21.73 -9.23
C GLY A 411 -16.42 -20.81 -9.33
N LEU A 412 -16.41 -19.72 -8.59
CA LEU A 412 -15.32 -18.75 -8.55
C LEU A 412 -14.60 -18.80 -7.21
N ALA A 413 -13.28 -18.76 -7.24
CA ALA A 413 -12.45 -18.63 -6.05
C ALA A 413 -11.35 -17.59 -6.27
N ASP A 414 -11.04 -16.86 -5.22
CA ASP A 414 -9.79 -16.11 -5.15
C ASP A 414 -8.69 -16.92 -4.41
N SER A 415 -7.54 -16.32 -4.19
CA SER A 415 -6.45 -16.99 -3.50
C SER A 415 -5.90 -16.09 -2.36
N LEU A 416 -5.18 -16.72 -1.43
CA LEU A 416 -4.49 -16.01 -0.37
C LEU A 416 -3.50 -14.96 -0.91
N THR A 417 -2.92 -15.20 -2.09
CA THR A 417 -1.98 -14.28 -2.72
C THR A 417 -2.64 -13.15 -3.52
N ARG A 418 -3.91 -13.31 -3.87
CA ARG A 418 -4.72 -12.36 -4.65
C ARG A 418 -6.16 -12.27 -4.12
N PRO A 419 -6.34 -11.90 -2.84
CA PRO A 419 -7.65 -11.82 -2.24
C PRO A 419 -8.50 -10.75 -2.94
N GLY A 420 -9.76 -11.07 -3.20
CA GLY A 420 -10.71 -10.18 -3.84
C GLY A 420 -10.57 -10.03 -5.36
N SER A 421 -9.75 -10.85 -6.03
CA SER A 421 -9.73 -10.93 -7.51
C SER A 421 -11.09 -11.29 -8.07
N VAL A 422 -11.78 -12.22 -7.42
CA VAL A 422 -13.22 -12.45 -7.47
C VAL A 422 -13.78 -12.35 -6.05
N ARG A 423 -15.06 -12.01 -5.88
CA ARG A 423 -15.58 -11.63 -4.58
C ARG A 423 -17.07 -11.92 -4.40
N ARG A 424 -17.50 -12.00 -3.14
CA ARG A 424 -18.89 -12.29 -2.77
C ARG A 424 -19.86 -11.16 -3.12
N HIS A 425 -19.44 -9.92 -3.01
CA HIS A 425 -20.28 -8.75 -3.26
C HIS A 425 -19.73 -7.92 -4.42
N ARG A 426 -20.60 -7.67 -5.40
CA ARG A 426 -20.31 -6.80 -6.52
C ARG A 426 -21.47 -5.79 -6.65
N ASP A 427 -21.15 -4.51 -6.55
CA ASP A 427 -22.13 -3.44 -6.63
C ASP A 427 -23.34 -3.66 -5.70
N GLY A 428 -23.07 -4.11 -4.46
CA GLY A 428 -24.07 -4.42 -3.44
C GLY A 428 -24.82 -5.75 -3.66
N THR A 429 -24.58 -6.47 -4.77
CA THR A 429 -25.25 -7.72 -5.10
C THR A 429 -24.37 -8.92 -4.74
N VAL A 430 -24.97 -9.97 -4.19
CA VAL A 430 -24.28 -11.23 -3.91
C VAL A 430 -23.99 -11.99 -5.20
N VAL A 431 -22.74 -12.40 -5.38
CA VAL A 431 -22.30 -13.28 -6.46
C VAL A 431 -22.44 -14.72 -5.97
N GLU A 432 -23.44 -15.43 -6.46
CA GLU A 432 -23.79 -16.77 -6.02
C GLU A 432 -22.71 -17.80 -6.38
N GLU A 433 -22.02 -17.59 -7.49
CA GLU A 433 -20.95 -18.44 -8.00
C GLU A 433 -19.66 -18.33 -7.17
N TYR A 434 -19.51 -17.34 -6.33
CA TYR A 434 -18.33 -17.17 -5.49
C TYR A 434 -18.32 -18.18 -4.33
N LEU A 435 -17.32 -19.06 -4.32
CA LEU A 435 -17.14 -20.15 -3.36
C LEU A 435 -16.08 -19.89 -2.28
N ASP A 436 -15.71 -18.62 -2.08
CA ASP A 436 -14.66 -18.16 -1.18
C ASP A 436 -13.23 -18.46 -1.70
N THR A 437 -12.26 -18.65 -0.82
CA THR A 437 -10.83 -18.71 -1.16
C THR A 437 -10.34 -20.13 -1.34
N LEU A 438 -9.57 -20.37 -2.39
CA LEU A 438 -8.76 -21.56 -2.55
C LEU A 438 -7.30 -21.22 -2.27
N GLY A 439 -6.71 -21.82 -1.25
CA GLY A 439 -5.32 -21.62 -0.87
C GLY A 439 -4.89 -22.57 0.23
N LEU A 440 -3.59 -22.79 0.39
CA LEU A 440 -3.08 -23.73 1.40
C LEU A 440 -3.55 -23.37 2.80
N TYR A 441 -3.40 -22.09 3.18
CA TYR A 441 -3.74 -21.60 4.52
C TYR A 441 -5.14 -21.00 4.63
N ALA A 442 -5.81 -20.76 3.51
CA ALA A 442 -7.13 -20.15 3.45
C ALA A 442 -8.12 -21.03 2.69
N PHE A 443 -8.03 -22.33 2.85
CA PHE A 443 -8.93 -23.28 2.21
C PHE A 443 -10.32 -23.20 2.83
N SER A 444 -11.28 -22.63 2.11
CA SER A 444 -12.62 -22.41 2.63
C SER A 444 -13.45 -23.70 2.63
N ALA A 445 -14.38 -23.81 3.59
CA ALA A 445 -15.28 -24.95 3.68
C ALA A 445 -16.20 -25.08 2.46
N ARG A 446 -16.60 -23.96 1.84
CA ARG A 446 -17.42 -24.00 0.61
C ARG A 446 -16.67 -24.60 -0.56
N VAL A 447 -15.40 -24.21 -0.78
CA VAL A 447 -14.56 -24.81 -1.82
C VAL A 447 -14.32 -26.31 -1.52
N HIS A 448 -14.07 -26.65 -0.24
CA HIS A 448 -13.94 -28.06 0.15
C HIS A 448 -15.21 -28.85 -0.18
N ALA A 449 -16.38 -28.40 0.26
CA ALA A 449 -17.65 -29.06 -0.01
C ALA A 449 -17.98 -29.17 -1.51
N TYR A 450 -17.51 -28.21 -2.30
CA TYR A 450 -17.68 -28.25 -3.75
C TYR A 450 -16.84 -29.33 -4.42
N LEU A 451 -15.59 -29.49 -3.99
CA LEU A 451 -14.62 -30.40 -4.59
C LEU A 451 -14.66 -31.82 -3.99
N HIS A 452 -15.28 -32.02 -2.81
CA HIS A 452 -15.29 -33.31 -2.10
C HIS A 452 -16.70 -33.89 -1.99
N ALA A 453 -16.75 -35.22 -1.86
CA ALA A 453 -17.91 -35.97 -1.45
C ALA A 453 -17.47 -36.98 -0.39
N ASP A 454 -18.24 -37.10 0.70
CA ASP A 454 -17.96 -38.01 1.81
C ASP A 454 -16.51 -37.93 2.35
N GLY A 455 -15.95 -36.70 2.37
CA GLY A 455 -14.60 -36.42 2.83
C GLY A 455 -13.49 -36.77 1.82
N ARG A 456 -13.80 -37.19 0.60
CA ARG A 456 -12.84 -37.50 -0.45
C ARG A 456 -13.00 -36.58 -1.65
N LEU A 457 -11.90 -36.28 -2.33
CA LEU A 457 -11.98 -35.62 -3.63
C LEU A 457 -12.90 -36.41 -4.57
N ARG A 458 -13.77 -35.68 -5.26
CA ARG A 458 -14.62 -36.28 -6.28
C ARG A 458 -13.78 -36.91 -7.39
N PRO A 459 -14.34 -37.84 -8.13
CA PRO A 459 -13.68 -38.38 -9.30
C PRO A 459 -13.18 -37.29 -10.26
N ARG A 460 -12.05 -37.57 -10.89
CA ARG A 460 -11.33 -36.60 -11.74
C ARG A 460 -12.17 -36.10 -12.92
N ASP A 461 -13.04 -36.93 -13.46
CA ASP A 461 -13.94 -36.60 -14.55
C ASP A 461 -15.17 -35.79 -14.13
N GLU A 462 -15.49 -35.76 -12.84
CA GLU A 462 -16.59 -34.95 -12.29
C GLU A 462 -16.21 -33.52 -11.98
N GLN A 463 -14.93 -33.14 -12.08
CA GLN A 463 -14.47 -31.80 -11.67
C GLN A 463 -13.25 -31.31 -12.45
N ALA A 464 -13.15 -29.99 -12.63
CA ALA A 464 -11.99 -29.36 -13.21
C ALA A 464 -11.65 -28.06 -12.47
N LEU A 465 -10.37 -27.82 -12.29
CA LEU A 465 -9.81 -26.64 -11.64
C LEU A 465 -9.08 -25.79 -12.67
N PHE A 466 -9.52 -24.54 -12.81
CA PHE A 466 -8.93 -23.57 -13.72
C PHE A 466 -8.09 -22.58 -12.94
N PHE A 467 -6.89 -22.34 -13.43
CA PHE A 467 -6.00 -21.29 -12.94
C PHE A 467 -5.88 -20.19 -13.99
N LEU A 468 -6.62 -19.09 -13.79
CA LEU A 468 -6.67 -17.95 -14.70
C LEU A 468 -5.77 -16.82 -14.17
N LYS A 469 -4.69 -16.50 -14.88
CA LYS A 469 -3.66 -15.54 -14.42
C LYS A 469 -3.11 -15.88 -13.03
N SER A 470 -3.21 -17.12 -12.60
CA SER A 470 -2.73 -17.61 -11.31
C SER A 470 -1.65 -18.65 -11.54
N ARG A 471 -0.53 -18.50 -10.82
CA ARG A 471 0.49 -19.54 -10.76
C ARG A 471 0.01 -20.66 -9.85
N ILE A 472 0.22 -21.87 -10.26
CA ILE A 472 -0.02 -23.02 -9.39
C ILE A 472 1.18 -23.12 -8.43
N GLY A 473 0.99 -22.65 -7.23
CA GLY A 473 2.03 -22.60 -6.20
C GLY A 473 1.47 -22.97 -4.84
N GLU A 474 2.36 -23.17 -3.88
CA GLU A 474 2.03 -23.63 -2.53
C GLU A 474 0.99 -22.75 -1.82
N ALA A 475 1.11 -21.44 -1.94
CA ALA A 475 0.11 -20.53 -1.32
C ALA A 475 -1.22 -20.45 -2.09
N ALA A 476 -1.23 -20.89 -3.35
CA ALA A 476 -2.40 -20.79 -4.22
C ALA A 476 -3.35 -22.02 -4.15
N THR A 477 -2.87 -23.13 -3.63
CA THR A 477 -3.66 -24.37 -3.56
C THR A 477 -3.28 -25.23 -2.36
N PRO A 478 -4.24 -25.91 -1.71
CA PRO A 478 -3.95 -26.88 -0.66
C PRO A 478 -3.50 -28.25 -1.20
N PHE A 479 -3.54 -28.45 -2.52
CA PHE A 479 -3.26 -29.74 -3.13
C PHE A 479 -1.80 -29.88 -3.54
N SER A 480 -1.22 -31.05 -3.29
CA SER A 480 0.11 -31.40 -3.77
C SER A 480 0.17 -31.47 -5.29
N PRO A 481 1.35 -31.30 -5.93
CA PRO A 481 1.47 -31.55 -7.37
C PRO A 481 1.02 -32.94 -7.80
N ARG A 482 1.15 -33.94 -6.91
CA ARG A 482 0.69 -35.29 -7.14
C ARG A 482 -0.85 -35.39 -7.19
N THR A 483 -1.54 -34.75 -6.25
CA THR A 483 -3.00 -34.67 -6.23
C THR A 483 -3.51 -33.91 -7.44
N LEU A 484 -2.92 -32.72 -7.72
CA LEU A 484 -3.27 -31.93 -8.90
C LEU A 484 -3.20 -32.76 -10.19
N SER A 485 -2.09 -33.48 -10.41
CA SER A 485 -1.87 -34.22 -11.65
C SER A 485 -2.69 -35.48 -11.77
N ARG A 486 -3.05 -36.15 -10.66
CA ARG A 486 -3.70 -37.44 -10.68
C ARG A 486 -5.19 -37.42 -10.39
N GLN A 487 -5.64 -36.49 -9.54
CA GLN A 487 -7.02 -36.51 -9.03
C GLN A 487 -7.85 -35.33 -9.51
N LEU A 488 -7.25 -34.35 -10.19
CA LEU A 488 -7.95 -33.18 -10.72
C LEU A 488 -7.63 -32.99 -12.20
N ARG A 489 -8.61 -32.51 -12.96
CA ARG A 489 -8.36 -31.98 -14.30
C ARG A 489 -7.95 -30.52 -14.15
N ILE A 490 -6.84 -30.14 -14.76
CA ILE A 490 -6.25 -28.82 -14.65
C ILE A 490 -6.27 -28.09 -15.98
N VAL A 491 -6.91 -26.93 -16.00
CA VAL A 491 -6.79 -25.94 -17.07
C VAL A 491 -5.99 -24.77 -16.53
N GLN A 492 -4.91 -24.40 -17.19
CA GLN A 492 -4.11 -23.23 -16.80
C GLN A 492 -3.97 -22.27 -17.95
N VAL A 493 -4.36 -21.00 -17.74
CA VAL A 493 -4.27 -19.93 -18.74
C VAL A 493 -3.20 -18.92 -18.32
N SER A 494 -2.19 -18.75 -19.15
CA SER A 494 -1.11 -17.80 -18.91
C SER A 494 -0.57 -17.24 -20.23
N HIS A 495 -0.27 -15.95 -20.26
CA HIS A 495 0.46 -15.35 -21.36
C HIS A 495 1.96 -15.69 -21.37
N GLU A 496 2.44 -16.43 -20.35
CA GLU A 496 3.81 -16.90 -20.22
C GLU A 496 3.87 -18.40 -20.23
N ALA A 497 4.48 -18.95 -21.27
CA ALA A 497 4.69 -20.38 -21.38
C ALA A 497 5.44 -20.96 -20.18
N ALA A 498 6.43 -20.23 -19.64
CA ALA A 498 7.20 -20.68 -18.46
C ALA A 498 6.39 -20.77 -17.16
N HIS A 499 5.20 -20.19 -17.10
CA HIS A 499 4.30 -20.28 -15.95
C HIS A 499 3.30 -21.42 -16.03
N LEU A 500 3.19 -22.06 -17.17
CA LEU A 500 2.31 -23.23 -17.37
C LEU A 500 2.93 -24.44 -16.69
N ALA A 501 2.16 -25.07 -15.81
CA ALA A 501 2.60 -26.27 -15.11
C ALA A 501 2.70 -27.46 -16.07
N PRO A 502 3.78 -28.24 -16.00
CA PRO A 502 3.97 -29.37 -16.94
C PRO A 502 2.96 -30.50 -16.78
N TYR A 503 2.18 -30.48 -15.69
CA TYR A 503 1.12 -31.44 -15.40
C TYR A 503 -0.29 -30.88 -15.66
N ALA A 504 -0.42 -29.68 -16.21
CA ALA A 504 -1.73 -29.18 -16.61
C ALA A 504 -2.27 -30.00 -17.81
N ASP A 505 -3.52 -30.43 -17.72
CA ASP A 505 -4.17 -31.21 -18.80
C ASP A 505 -4.40 -30.34 -20.04
N HIS A 506 -4.78 -29.09 -19.80
CA HIS A 506 -5.03 -28.10 -20.85
C HIS A 506 -4.22 -26.81 -20.53
N PRO A 507 -2.94 -26.77 -20.90
CA PRO A 507 -2.14 -25.56 -20.80
C PRO A 507 -2.49 -24.61 -21.96
N VAL A 508 -3.10 -23.47 -21.65
CA VAL A 508 -3.51 -22.47 -22.65
C VAL A 508 -2.53 -21.31 -22.60
N HIS A 509 -1.70 -21.21 -23.65
CA HIS A 509 -0.75 -20.10 -23.81
C HIS A 509 -1.42 -18.94 -24.57
N ALA A 510 -2.08 -18.05 -23.85
CA ALA A 510 -2.82 -16.93 -24.41
C ALA A 510 -2.93 -15.77 -23.40
N ASP A 511 -3.27 -14.59 -23.88
CA ASP A 511 -3.71 -13.50 -23.02
C ASP A 511 -5.07 -13.86 -22.40
N ALA A 512 -5.22 -13.62 -21.10
CA ALA A 512 -6.43 -13.98 -20.38
C ALA A 512 -7.69 -13.33 -20.97
N ARG A 513 -7.58 -12.07 -21.40
CA ARG A 513 -8.68 -11.34 -22.07
C ARG A 513 -9.09 -12.00 -23.37
N ALA A 514 -8.12 -12.40 -24.22
CA ALA A 514 -8.38 -13.11 -25.46
C ALA A 514 -9.06 -14.46 -25.20
N PHE A 515 -8.56 -15.20 -24.21
CA PHE A 515 -9.17 -16.48 -23.77
C PHE A 515 -10.60 -16.28 -23.29
N LEU A 516 -10.84 -15.33 -22.39
CA LEU A 516 -12.17 -15.07 -21.84
C LEU A 516 -13.18 -14.64 -22.92
N LYS A 517 -12.76 -13.79 -23.89
CA LYS A 517 -13.61 -13.42 -25.03
C LYS A 517 -13.97 -14.63 -25.88
N ALA A 518 -12.99 -15.45 -26.21
CA ALA A 518 -13.22 -16.66 -27.01
C ALA A 518 -14.12 -17.67 -26.28
N VAL A 519 -13.93 -17.89 -24.98
CA VAL A 519 -14.83 -18.74 -24.19
C VAL A 519 -16.24 -18.16 -24.17
N ARG A 520 -16.40 -16.87 -23.92
CA ARG A 520 -17.70 -16.19 -23.89
C ARG A 520 -18.46 -16.29 -25.23
N GLU A 521 -17.76 -16.09 -26.31
CA GLU A 521 -18.31 -16.21 -27.69
C GLU A 521 -18.73 -17.65 -28.02
N GLY A 522 -17.99 -18.64 -27.53
CA GLY A 522 -18.27 -20.06 -27.73
C GLY A 522 -19.21 -20.67 -26.69
N LEU A 523 -19.84 -19.90 -25.80
CA LEU A 523 -20.76 -20.44 -24.78
C LEU A 523 -22.07 -20.91 -25.45
N ASP A 524 -22.31 -22.23 -25.32
CA ASP A 524 -23.55 -22.91 -25.66
C ASP A 524 -23.83 -24.03 -24.64
N VAL A 525 -24.10 -23.59 -23.42
CA VAL A 525 -24.20 -24.50 -22.26
C VAL A 525 -25.57 -25.18 -22.26
N ALA A 526 -25.57 -26.52 -22.26
CA ALA A 526 -26.78 -27.29 -22.14
C ALA A 526 -27.54 -26.94 -20.84
N PRO A 527 -28.90 -26.75 -20.90
CA PRO A 527 -29.65 -26.31 -19.71
C PRO A 527 -29.48 -27.24 -18.52
N GLU A 528 -29.49 -28.56 -18.74
CA GLU A 528 -29.31 -29.56 -17.69
C GLU A 528 -27.91 -29.52 -17.04
N VAL A 529 -26.88 -29.14 -17.80
CA VAL A 529 -25.51 -28.94 -17.29
C VAL A 529 -25.47 -27.71 -16.40
N LEU A 530 -26.08 -26.59 -16.86
CA LEU A 530 -26.16 -25.37 -16.11
C LEU A 530 -26.90 -25.57 -14.78
N ASP A 531 -28.06 -26.21 -14.80
CA ASP A 531 -28.87 -26.45 -13.61
C ASP A 531 -28.14 -27.34 -12.61
N ALA A 532 -27.48 -28.41 -13.04
CA ALA A 532 -26.70 -29.28 -12.20
C ALA A 532 -25.54 -28.55 -11.50
N ARG A 533 -24.85 -27.66 -12.21
CA ARG A 533 -23.76 -26.85 -11.66
C ARG A 533 -24.26 -25.80 -10.67
N LYS A 534 -25.35 -25.09 -10.99
CA LYS A 534 -25.97 -24.12 -10.07
C LYS A 534 -26.46 -24.81 -8.80
N GLU A 535 -27.05 -25.97 -8.90
CA GLU A 535 -27.45 -26.77 -7.74
C GLU A 535 -26.22 -27.19 -6.91
N ALA A 536 -25.12 -27.62 -7.57
CA ALA A 536 -23.89 -27.97 -6.88
C ALA A 536 -23.28 -26.79 -6.11
N ILE A 537 -23.34 -25.58 -6.67
CA ILE A 537 -22.92 -24.33 -5.99
C ILE A 537 -23.85 -24.04 -4.81
N ALA A 538 -25.17 -24.09 -5.02
CA ALA A 538 -26.14 -23.80 -3.98
C ALA A 538 -26.01 -24.73 -2.76
N ARG A 539 -25.74 -26.03 -2.97
CA ARG A 539 -25.50 -26.99 -1.88
C ARG A 539 -24.32 -26.65 -0.97
N THR A 540 -23.41 -25.76 -1.38
CA THR A 540 -22.28 -25.35 -0.54
C THR A 540 -22.62 -24.20 0.40
N ARG A 541 -23.80 -23.57 0.29
CA ARG A 541 -24.15 -22.36 1.05
C ARG A 541 -24.09 -22.55 2.56
N ASP A 542 -24.55 -23.71 3.02
CA ASP A 542 -24.62 -24.04 4.44
C ASP A 542 -23.35 -24.74 4.97
N SER A 543 -22.28 -24.74 4.17
CA SER A 543 -21.01 -25.31 4.62
C SER A 543 -20.39 -24.41 5.66
N ALA A 544 -20.24 -24.92 6.88
CA ALA A 544 -19.63 -24.19 7.98
C ALA A 544 -18.15 -23.92 7.68
N SER A 545 -17.69 -22.71 7.94
CA SER A 545 -16.30 -22.32 7.74
C SER A 545 -15.37 -22.98 8.74
N ASP A 546 -15.80 -23.13 10.02
CA ASP A 546 -15.02 -23.73 11.10
C ASP A 546 -15.90 -24.36 12.18
N VAL A 547 -15.28 -25.13 13.06
CA VAL A 547 -15.97 -26.02 14.01
C VAL A 547 -16.42 -25.31 15.26
N ILE A 548 -15.65 -24.36 15.74
CA ILE A 548 -15.84 -23.72 17.06
C ILE A 548 -15.78 -22.21 16.86
N HIS A 549 -16.78 -21.65 16.20
CA HIS A 549 -16.81 -20.23 15.92
C HIS A 549 -17.65 -19.41 16.89
N GLU A 550 -18.35 -20.04 17.82
CA GLU A 550 -19.33 -19.34 18.69
C GLU A 550 -19.08 -19.54 20.18
N LEU A 551 -17.89 -19.97 20.60
CA LEU A 551 -17.60 -20.05 22.01
C LEU A 551 -17.44 -18.66 22.61
N PRO A 552 -18.37 -18.18 23.45
CA PRO A 552 -18.27 -16.86 24.10
C PRO A 552 -17.31 -16.92 25.28
N VAL A 553 -16.08 -17.36 25.03
CA VAL A 553 -15.02 -17.51 26.05
C VAL A 553 -14.06 -16.35 25.93
N LEU A 554 -13.65 -15.79 27.04
CA LEU A 554 -12.64 -14.73 27.09
C LEU A 554 -11.34 -15.28 27.70
N PRO A 555 -10.18 -15.00 27.10
CA PRO A 555 -9.96 -14.27 25.83
C PRO A 555 -10.62 -14.97 24.63
N MET A 556 -11.16 -14.19 23.72
CA MET A 556 -11.91 -14.72 22.57
C MET A 556 -11.01 -15.45 21.57
N SER A 557 -11.58 -16.43 20.86
CA SER A 557 -10.89 -17.07 19.73
C SER A 557 -10.83 -16.13 18.50
N ALA A 558 -9.90 -16.39 17.59
CA ALA A 558 -9.83 -15.65 16.33
C ALA A 558 -11.14 -15.82 15.54
N ASN A 559 -11.72 -17.03 15.51
CA ASN A 559 -12.96 -17.25 14.79
C ASN A 559 -14.15 -16.48 15.36
N TYR A 560 -14.27 -16.40 16.68
CA TYR A 560 -15.30 -15.59 17.32
C TYR A 560 -15.20 -14.12 16.88
N PHE A 561 -13.99 -13.55 16.91
CA PHE A 561 -13.74 -12.19 16.44
C PHE A 561 -14.13 -12.01 14.96
N PHE A 562 -13.65 -12.90 14.10
CA PHE A 562 -13.88 -12.76 12.65
C PHE A 562 -15.34 -13.02 12.27
N GLN A 563 -16.08 -13.84 13.00
CA GLN A 563 -17.53 -14.03 12.75
C GLN A 563 -18.32 -12.77 13.09
N HIS A 564 -18.02 -12.12 14.21
CA HIS A 564 -18.65 -10.84 14.56
C HIS A 564 -18.30 -9.76 13.53
N LEU A 565 -17.02 -9.63 13.17
CA LEU A 565 -16.58 -8.66 12.18
C LEU A 565 -17.20 -8.94 10.80
N ARG A 566 -17.34 -10.20 10.41
CA ARG A 566 -18.02 -10.62 9.19
C ARG A 566 -19.47 -10.15 9.18
N THR A 567 -20.22 -10.40 10.25
CA THR A 567 -21.63 -10.00 10.35
C THR A 567 -21.79 -8.50 10.17
N VAL A 568 -20.93 -7.72 10.86
CA VAL A 568 -20.91 -6.26 10.73
C VAL A 568 -20.57 -5.82 9.31
N LEU A 569 -19.56 -6.42 8.68
CA LEU A 569 -19.17 -6.06 7.32
C LEU A 569 -20.24 -6.44 6.29
N GLU A 570 -20.89 -7.60 6.42
CA GLU A 570 -21.99 -7.99 5.53
C GLU A 570 -23.14 -7.01 5.61
N GLU A 571 -23.50 -6.55 6.81
CA GLU A 571 -24.52 -5.53 7.00
C GLU A 571 -24.10 -4.18 6.40
N LEU A 572 -22.89 -3.71 6.68
CA LEU A 572 -22.36 -2.46 6.14
C LEU A 572 -22.30 -2.47 4.60
N ILE A 573 -21.83 -3.57 4.01
CA ILE A 573 -21.75 -3.71 2.55
C ILE A 573 -23.13 -3.71 1.92
N THR A 574 -24.06 -4.53 2.43
CA THR A 574 -25.36 -4.74 1.79
C THR A 574 -26.34 -3.61 2.04
N ARG A 575 -26.32 -2.98 3.23
CA ARG A 575 -27.27 -1.93 3.60
C ARG A 575 -26.74 -0.52 3.44
N HIS A 576 -25.43 -0.33 3.58
CA HIS A 576 -24.81 1.01 3.60
C HIS A 576 -23.83 1.25 2.43
N GLY A 577 -23.66 0.28 1.53
CA GLY A 577 -22.75 0.41 0.40
C GLY A 577 -21.28 0.58 0.82
N TYR A 578 -20.90 0.02 1.97
CA TYR A 578 -19.54 0.11 2.50
C TYR A 578 -18.57 -0.60 1.57
N THR A 579 -17.49 0.10 1.20
CA THR A 579 -16.40 -0.46 0.43
C THR A 579 -15.09 -0.34 1.21
N TYR A 580 -14.22 -1.33 1.03
CA TYR A 580 -12.90 -1.30 1.64
C TYR A 580 -11.85 -2.03 0.80
N THR A 581 -10.62 -1.55 0.93
CA THR A 581 -9.42 -2.25 0.46
C THR A 581 -8.83 -3.04 1.62
N GLY A 582 -8.76 -4.36 1.49
CA GLY A 582 -8.13 -5.23 2.49
C GLY A 582 -6.61 -5.26 2.34
N VAL A 583 -5.91 -5.22 3.47
CA VAL A 583 -4.44 -5.37 3.56
C VAL A 583 -4.13 -6.50 4.52
N PHE A 584 -3.60 -7.60 4.00
CA PHE A 584 -3.48 -8.86 4.72
C PHE A 584 -2.01 -9.24 4.90
N ASP A 585 -1.52 -9.17 6.14
CA ASP A 585 -0.14 -9.54 6.43
C ASP A 585 0.08 -11.05 6.54
N VAL A 586 1.31 -11.46 6.51
CA VAL A 586 1.72 -12.85 6.69
C VAL A 586 1.47 -13.26 8.14
N GLY A 587 0.87 -14.43 8.30
CA GLY A 587 0.51 -14.97 9.59
C GLY A 587 -1.00 -15.13 9.75
N ARG A 588 -1.41 -15.50 10.97
CA ARG A 588 -2.80 -15.85 11.28
C ARG A 588 -3.78 -14.71 10.97
N GLY A 589 -3.40 -13.46 11.26
CA GLY A 589 -4.27 -12.31 11.04
C GLY A 589 -4.73 -12.19 9.60
N GLY A 590 -3.79 -12.20 8.64
CA GLY A 590 -4.11 -12.14 7.23
C GLY A 590 -4.85 -13.37 6.72
N ILE A 591 -4.44 -14.56 7.15
CA ILE A 591 -5.09 -15.83 6.77
C ILE A 591 -6.55 -15.85 7.19
N SER A 592 -6.81 -15.60 8.48
CA SER A 592 -8.18 -15.66 9.04
C SER A 592 -9.06 -14.58 8.44
N ALA A 593 -8.53 -13.38 8.18
CA ALA A 593 -9.26 -12.32 7.51
C ALA A 593 -9.64 -12.71 6.07
N VAL A 594 -8.69 -13.20 5.27
CA VAL A 594 -8.96 -13.64 3.89
C VAL A 594 -9.98 -14.79 3.86
N ARG A 595 -9.90 -15.71 4.80
CA ARG A 595 -10.80 -16.85 4.85
C ARG A 595 -12.23 -16.50 5.26
N ASN A 596 -12.40 -15.57 6.18
CA ASN A 596 -13.70 -15.34 6.83
C ASN A 596 -14.42 -14.08 6.36
N LEU A 597 -13.72 -13.04 5.89
CA LEU A 597 -14.36 -11.75 5.64
C LEU A 597 -14.83 -11.59 4.19
N PRO A 598 -16.01 -10.99 3.96
CA PRO A 598 -16.48 -10.63 2.64
C PRO A 598 -15.65 -9.49 2.07
N ARG A 599 -15.18 -9.62 0.84
CA ARG A 599 -14.39 -8.59 0.16
C ARG A 599 -15.23 -7.77 -0.80
N THR A 600 -14.95 -6.46 -0.88
CA THR A 600 -15.63 -5.53 -1.79
C THR A 600 -14.80 -5.20 -3.03
N GLY A 601 -13.51 -5.47 -2.99
CA GLY A 601 -12.57 -5.25 -4.08
C GLY A 601 -11.29 -6.05 -3.92
N PRO A 602 -10.34 -5.91 -4.85
CA PRO A 602 -9.00 -6.46 -4.72
C PRO A 602 -8.32 -5.97 -3.45
N GLY A 603 -7.63 -6.87 -2.76
CA GLY A 603 -6.82 -6.56 -1.59
C GLY A 603 -5.33 -6.80 -1.84
N PHE A 604 -4.50 -6.20 -0.98
CA PHE A 604 -3.07 -6.44 -0.96
C PHE A 604 -2.71 -7.53 0.05
N SER A 605 -1.90 -8.49 -0.36
CA SER A 605 -1.51 -9.61 0.49
C SER A 605 0.00 -9.73 0.61
N GLY A 606 0.50 -9.73 1.84
CA GLY A 606 1.89 -10.05 2.18
C GLY A 606 2.28 -11.50 1.84
N TRP A 607 1.31 -12.38 1.63
CA TRP A 607 1.54 -13.76 1.19
C TRP A 607 2.00 -13.88 -0.27
N TYR A 608 1.94 -12.81 -1.03
CA TYR A 608 2.42 -12.81 -2.40
C TYR A 608 3.94 -13.04 -2.46
N GLY A 609 4.35 -13.93 -3.35
CA GLY A 609 5.76 -14.19 -3.64
C GLY A 609 6.50 -14.81 -2.46
N ARG A 610 7.31 -14.04 -1.77
CA ARG A 610 8.18 -14.50 -0.68
C ARG A 610 7.52 -14.58 0.68
N ALA A 611 6.26 -14.19 0.80
CA ALA A 611 5.50 -14.19 2.05
C ALA A 611 6.24 -13.51 3.22
N LEU A 612 6.53 -12.22 3.06
CA LEU A 612 7.33 -11.46 4.01
C LEU A 612 6.45 -10.85 5.11
N MET A 613 6.72 -11.21 6.36
CA MET A 613 6.03 -10.66 7.52
C MET A 613 6.29 -9.16 7.66
N GLY A 614 5.24 -8.38 7.86
CA GLY A 614 5.28 -6.92 8.02
C GLY A 614 5.15 -6.12 6.72
N ASP A 615 5.38 -6.73 5.55
CA ASP A 615 5.30 -6.03 4.26
C ASP A 615 3.92 -5.41 4.03
N ALA A 616 2.85 -6.09 4.42
CA ALA A 616 1.51 -5.56 4.26
C ALA A 616 1.25 -4.34 5.15
N LEU A 617 1.66 -4.37 6.42
CA LEU A 617 1.53 -3.21 7.31
C LEU A 617 2.30 -2.00 6.76
N GLN A 618 3.51 -2.21 6.27
CA GLN A 618 4.33 -1.15 5.69
C GLN A 618 3.73 -0.53 4.44
N ALA A 619 2.88 -1.27 3.72
CA ALA A 619 2.18 -0.77 2.54
C ALA A 619 0.94 0.07 2.88
N VAL A 620 0.41 -0.02 4.11
CA VAL A 620 -0.83 0.69 4.52
C VAL A 620 -0.77 2.19 4.23
N PRO A 621 0.31 2.94 4.52
CA PRO A 621 0.34 4.36 4.19
C PRO A 621 0.18 4.64 2.69
N ALA A 622 0.86 3.87 1.83
CA ALA A 622 0.74 4.05 0.38
C ALA A 622 -0.69 3.73 -0.12
N VAL A 623 -1.31 2.69 0.42
CA VAL A 623 -2.70 2.33 0.08
C VAL A 623 -3.67 3.39 0.57
N ALA A 624 -3.58 3.78 1.84
CA ALA A 624 -4.51 4.71 2.46
C ALA A 624 -4.44 6.13 1.86
N LEU A 625 -3.26 6.57 1.43
CA LEU A 625 -3.04 7.90 0.87
C LEU A 625 -3.36 8.01 -0.64
N THR A 626 -3.66 6.91 -1.31
CA THR A 626 -3.89 6.90 -2.76
C THR A 626 -5.23 6.33 -3.18
N ARG A 627 -6.00 5.77 -2.25
CA ARG A 627 -7.34 5.23 -2.51
C ARG A 627 -8.38 5.93 -1.65
N ASP A 628 -9.58 6.03 -2.19
CA ASP A 628 -10.73 6.65 -1.49
C ASP A 628 -11.54 5.64 -0.67
N ASP A 629 -11.34 4.33 -0.92
CA ASP A 629 -11.96 3.26 -0.14
C ASP A 629 -11.44 3.24 1.30
N ASN A 630 -12.28 2.80 2.23
CA ASN A 630 -11.80 2.47 3.56
C ASN A 630 -10.67 1.43 3.50
N VAL A 631 -9.78 1.42 4.48
CA VAL A 631 -8.66 0.45 4.53
C VAL A 631 -8.78 -0.38 5.79
N LEU A 632 -8.84 -1.69 5.62
CA LEU A 632 -8.82 -2.65 6.72
C LEU A 632 -7.55 -3.50 6.62
N ALA A 633 -6.64 -3.32 7.56
CA ALA A 633 -5.39 -4.06 7.64
C ALA A 633 -5.42 -5.08 8.78
N PHE A 634 -4.89 -6.29 8.53
CA PHE A 634 -4.87 -7.38 9.48
C PHE A 634 -3.45 -7.91 9.64
N ILE A 635 -2.93 -7.82 10.86
CA ILE A 635 -1.56 -8.21 11.18
C ILE A 635 -1.50 -8.93 12.52
N GLY A 636 -0.67 -9.96 12.62
CA GLY A 636 -0.33 -10.59 13.89
C GLY A 636 0.72 -9.78 14.67
N ASP A 637 0.76 -9.97 16.00
CA ASP A 637 1.71 -9.31 16.89
C ASP A 637 3.18 -9.60 16.51
N GLY A 638 3.48 -10.85 16.13
CA GLY A 638 4.81 -11.23 15.67
C GLY A 638 5.27 -10.50 14.42
N ALA A 639 4.39 -10.28 13.45
CA ALA A 639 4.72 -9.52 12.24
C ALA A 639 4.79 -8.01 12.52
N ALA A 640 3.92 -7.50 13.39
CA ALA A 640 3.92 -6.09 13.80
C ALA A 640 5.22 -5.68 14.49
N SER A 641 5.86 -6.59 15.24
CA SER A 641 7.14 -6.32 15.90
C SER A 641 8.35 -6.16 14.96
N LEU A 642 8.20 -6.51 13.68
CA LEU A 642 9.28 -6.49 12.68
C LEU A 642 9.32 -5.19 11.88
N VAL A 643 8.35 -4.31 12.04
CA VAL A 643 8.20 -3.12 11.19
C VAL A 643 8.06 -1.87 12.04
N PRO A 644 8.51 -0.71 11.52
CA PRO A 644 8.36 0.54 12.24
C PRO A 644 6.88 0.95 12.35
N ASP A 645 6.60 1.80 13.34
CA ASP A 645 5.30 2.43 13.48
C ASP A 645 4.99 3.29 12.23
N ILE A 646 3.82 3.05 11.65
CA ILE A 646 3.33 3.78 10.46
C ILE A 646 2.60 5.08 10.81
N THR A 647 2.30 5.31 12.10
CA THR A 647 1.54 6.48 12.57
C THR A 647 2.22 7.80 12.19
N PRO A 648 3.55 7.98 12.42
CA PRO A 648 4.22 9.23 12.05
C PRO A 648 4.10 9.55 10.55
N THR A 649 4.21 8.53 9.70
CA THR A 649 4.09 8.70 8.25
C THR A 649 2.67 9.13 7.85
N LEU A 650 1.64 8.47 8.38
CA LEU A 650 0.25 8.82 8.11
C LEU A 650 -0.09 10.23 8.58
N VAL A 651 0.32 10.60 9.79
CA VAL A 651 0.10 11.93 10.34
C VAL A 651 0.85 13.00 9.51
N GLN A 652 2.13 12.77 9.23
CA GLN A 652 2.93 13.73 8.48
C GLN A 652 2.35 13.96 7.08
N GLN A 653 2.02 12.91 6.36
CA GLN A 653 1.48 13.02 5.01
C GLN A 653 0.10 13.66 4.98
N SER A 654 -0.76 13.33 5.95
CA SER A 654 -2.13 13.84 5.99
C SER A 654 -2.24 15.24 6.56
N ALA A 655 -1.53 15.53 7.66
CA ALA A 655 -1.67 16.78 8.36
C ALA A 655 -0.70 17.88 7.88
N LEU A 656 0.55 17.51 7.54
CA LEU A 656 1.57 18.49 7.16
C LEU A 656 1.66 18.70 5.63
N TYR A 657 1.45 17.65 4.84
CA TYR A 657 1.60 17.75 3.38
C TYR A 657 0.26 17.85 2.63
N GLY A 658 -0.85 18.10 3.35
CA GLY A 658 -2.15 18.38 2.76
C GLY A 658 -2.82 17.21 2.05
N ARG A 659 -2.30 15.99 2.23
CA ARG A 659 -2.93 14.77 1.70
C ARG A 659 -4.02 14.31 2.65
N ARG A 660 -5.23 14.76 2.43
CA ARG A 660 -6.36 14.48 3.33
C ARG A 660 -6.76 13.02 3.28
N LEU A 661 -6.54 12.31 4.36
CA LEU A 661 -7.17 11.05 4.66
C LEU A 661 -8.66 11.30 5.00
N ARG A 662 -9.57 10.97 4.08
CA ARG A 662 -11.02 11.21 4.26
C ARG A 662 -11.76 9.96 4.69
N GLN A 663 -11.23 8.79 4.41
CA GLN A 663 -11.79 7.47 4.70
C GLN A 663 -11.44 7.00 6.10
N ASN A 664 -11.96 5.84 6.46
CA ASN A 664 -11.56 5.08 7.65
C ASN A 664 -10.33 4.21 7.32
N VAL A 665 -9.36 4.20 8.22
CA VAL A 665 -8.22 3.26 8.18
C VAL A 665 -8.21 2.51 9.50
N THR A 666 -8.44 1.21 9.48
CA THR A 666 -8.40 0.38 10.68
C THR A 666 -7.34 -0.70 10.52
N VAL A 667 -6.38 -0.72 11.45
CA VAL A 667 -5.36 -1.75 11.56
C VAL A 667 -5.72 -2.66 12.73
N PHE A 668 -6.18 -3.86 12.44
CA PHE A 668 -6.44 -4.89 13.44
C PHE A 668 -5.13 -5.63 13.72
N ARG A 669 -4.58 -5.39 14.90
CA ARG A 669 -3.42 -6.09 15.42
C ARG A 669 -3.90 -7.24 16.28
N LEU A 670 -3.77 -8.46 15.79
CA LEU A 670 -4.18 -9.67 16.51
C LEU A 670 -3.09 -10.08 17.48
N ILE A 671 -3.44 -10.08 18.75
CA ILE A 671 -2.52 -10.34 19.87
C ILE A 671 -2.90 -11.65 20.52
N ASP A 672 -2.19 -12.71 20.19
CA ASP A 672 -2.33 -14.04 20.78
C ASP A 672 -1.05 -14.52 21.48
N GLY A 673 -0.06 -13.65 21.60
CA GLY A 673 1.19 -13.90 22.33
C GLY A 673 2.16 -14.83 21.63
N GLY A 674 2.06 -14.98 20.28
CA GLY A 674 2.97 -15.86 19.60
C GLY A 674 2.91 -15.87 18.08
N HIS A 675 3.90 -16.54 17.49
CA HIS A 675 3.90 -16.90 16.07
C HIS A 675 2.96 -18.10 15.84
N SER A 676 1.66 -17.88 15.89
CA SER A 676 0.63 -18.92 15.95
C SER A 676 0.72 -19.96 14.82
N VAL A 677 0.96 -19.52 13.58
CA VAL A 677 1.09 -20.44 12.43
C VAL A 677 2.30 -21.38 12.63
N ILE A 678 3.42 -20.83 13.11
CA ILE A 678 4.65 -21.62 13.35
C ILE A 678 4.45 -22.56 14.54
N ARG A 679 3.78 -22.10 15.60
CA ARG A 679 3.43 -22.94 16.74
C ARG A 679 2.60 -24.11 16.33
N THR A 680 1.52 -23.87 15.61
CA THR A 680 0.62 -24.92 15.09
C THR A 680 1.35 -25.90 14.17
N TYR A 681 2.22 -25.40 13.28
CA TYR A 681 3.06 -26.25 12.44
C TYR A 681 3.95 -27.17 13.29
N HIS A 682 4.58 -26.60 14.32
CA HIS A 682 5.46 -27.36 15.20
C HIS A 682 4.69 -28.43 15.99
N GLU A 683 3.60 -28.06 16.66
CA GLU A 683 2.74 -28.96 17.43
C GLU A 683 2.16 -30.09 16.57
N GLY A 684 1.62 -29.77 15.40
CA GLY A 684 1.08 -30.76 14.47
C GLY A 684 2.12 -31.73 13.93
N ARG A 685 3.39 -31.29 13.81
CA ARG A 685 4.46 -32.12 13.29
C ARG A 685 5.14 -32.99 14.35
N THR A 686 5.26 -32.50 15.57
CA THR A 686 6.02 -33.14 16.64
C THR A 686 5.15 -33.78 17.70
N GLY A 687 3.87 -33.40 17.78
CA GLY A 687 2.96 -33.78 18.85
C GLY A 687 3.36 -33.24 20.22
N ALA A 688 4.29 -32.30 20.28
CA ALA A 688 4.78 -31.67 21.49
C ALA A 688 4.33 -30.20 21.56
N GLU A 689 4.19 -29.69 22.78
CA GLU A 689 3.93 -28.26 22.99
C GLU A 689 4.98 -27.38 22.28
N ALA A 690 4.53 -26.27 21.74
CA ALA A 690 5.40 -25.33 21.07
C ALA A 690 6.45 -24.76 22.03
N SER A 691 7.66 -24.67 21.57
CA SER A 691 8.78 -24.16 22.34
C SER A 691 8.65 -22.64 22.60
N ARG A 692 9.44 -22.12 23.55
CA ARG A 692 9.53 -20.69 23.85
C ARG A 692 9.87 -19.81 22.64
N GLN A 693 10.50 -20.35 21.61
CA GLN A 693 10.85 -19.62 20.36
C GLN A 693 9.62 -19.15 19.56
N THR A 694 8.43 -19.69 19.81
CA THR A 694 7.21 -19.23 19.16
C THR A 694 6.46 -18.16 19.95
N GLN A 695 6.92 -17.84 21.18
CA GLN A 695 6.31 -16.82 22.00
C GLN A 695 6.73 -15.42 21.56
N VAL A 696 5.80 -14.49 21.57
CA VAL A 696 6.01 -13.06 21.32
C VAL A 696 5.44 -12.28 22.49
N LEU A 697 6.27 -11.47 23.12
CA LEU A 697 5.79 -10.52 24.11
C LEU A 697 5.29 -9.25 23.40
N SER A 698 4.00 -9.06 23.37
CA SER A 698 3.39 -7.82 22.90
C SER A 698 3.06 -6.92 24.06
N LEU A 699 3.73 -5.78 24.13
CA LEU A 699 3.37 -4.72 25.06
C LEU A 699 2.14 -4.00 24.49
N LEU A 700 1.06 -3.99 25.27
CA LEU A 700 -0.13 -3.25 24.91
C LEU A 700 0.11 -1.77 25.21
N GLU A 701 0.00 -0.95 24.17
CA GLU A 701 -0.03 0.49 24.38
C GLU A 701 -1.33 0.87 25.11
N PRO A 702 -1.30 1.87 26.00
CA PRO A 702 -2.52 2.42 26.56
C PRO A 702 -3.50 2.87 25.47
N GLU A 703 -4.78 2.82 25.75
CA GLU A 703 -5.78 3.41 24.86
C GLU A 703 -5.64 4.94 24.85
N TRP A 704 -5.66 5.50 23.67
CA TRP A 704 -5.61 6.96 23.51
C TRP A 704 -6.27 7.39 22.19
N THR A 705 -6.72 8.64 22.17
CA THR A 705 -7.21 9.32 20.96
C THR A 705 -6.55 10.68 20.85
N ARG A 706 -6.01 10.98 19.67
CA ARG A 706 -5.38 12.27 19.36
C ARG A 706 -5.88 12.81 18.04
N ARG A 707 -5.97 14.11 17.93
CA ARG A 707 -6.32 14.80 16.69
C ARG A 707 -5.11 15.51 16.13
N TYR A 708 -4.95 15.41 14.81
CA TYR A 708 -3.92 16.07 14.02
C TYR A 708 -4.61 16.80 12.86
N GLY A 709 -5.04 18.03 13.09
CA GLY A 709 -5.93 18.74 12.19
C GLY A 709 -7.29 18.02 12.07
N GLU A 710 -7.68 17.65 10.86
CA GLU A 710 -8.91 16.88 10.61
C GLU A 710 -8.75 15.38 10.87
N LEU A 711 -7.50 14.87 10.93
CA LEU A 711 -7.22 13.47 11.15
C LEU A 711 -7.32 13.11 12.64
N THR A 712 -8.09 12.09 12.95
CA THR A 712 -8.10 11.46 14.27
C THR A 712 -7.26 10.18 14.24
N VAL A 713 -6.36 10.00 15.18
CA VAL A 713 -5.62 8.75 15.41
C VAL A 713 -5.96 8.23 16.78
N ARG A 714 -6.26 6.93 16.87
CA ARG A 714 -6.56 6.29 18.15
C ARG A 714 -5.97 4.90 18.25
N HIS A 715 -5.63 4.54 19.45
CA HIS A 715 -5.36 3.17 19.88
C HIS A 715 -6.48 2.69 20.80
N GLN A 716 -7.04 1.53 20.52
CA GLN A 716 -8.06 0.93 21.35
C GLN A 716 -7.86 -0.58 21.46
N HIS A 717 -8.39 -1.17 22.52
CA HIS A 717 -8.39 -2.60 22.75
C HIS A 717 -9.74 -3.20 22.39
N ILE A 718 -9.72 -4.38 21.77
CA ILE A 718 -10.90 -5.19 21.55
C ILE A 718 -10.72 -6.48 22.34
N THR A 719 -11.36 -6.53 23.51
CA THR A 719 -11.33 -7.70 24.41
C THR A 719 -12.49 -8.63 24.20
N ASP A 720 -13.64 -8.09 23.72
CA ASP A 720 -14.83 -8.82 23.35
C ASP A 720 -15.46 -8.17 22.11
N ALA A 721 -15.53 -8.92 21.01
CA ALA A 721 -16.09 -8.43 19.76
C ALA A 721 -17.60 -8.13 19.85
N ALA A 722 -18.34 -8.86 20.70
CA ALA A 722 -19.78 -8.65 20.88
C ALA A 722 -20.10 -7.38 21.68
N GLN A 723 -19.16 -6.91 22.51
CA GLN A 723 -19.31 -5.70 23.33
C GLN A 723 -18.70 -4.46 22.65
N THR A 724 -17.96 -4.64 21.56
CA THR A 724 -17.29 -3.54 20.85
C THR A 724 -18.20 -3.00 19.75
N ASP A 725 -18.36 -1.67 19.70
CA ASP A 725 -19.05 -1.01 18.58
C ASP A 725 -18.18 -1.06 17.32
N LEU A 726 -18.17 -2.23 16.68
CA LEU A 726 -17.47 -2.43 15.39
C LEU A 726 -18.09 -1.62 14.26
N HIS A 727 -19.40 -1.37 14.28
CA HIS A 727 -20.07 -0.49 13.29
C HIS A 727 -19.53 0.93 13.36
N GLY A 728 -19.55 1.53 14.53
CA GLY A 728 -19.01 2.88 14.72
C GLY A 728 -17.51 2.95 14.42
N LEU A 729 -16.76 1.92 14.79
CA LEU A 729 -15.33 1.85 14.51
C LEU A 729 -15.02 1.92 13.01
N LEU A 730 -15.75 1.19 12.19
CA LEU A 730 -15.50 1.09 10.75
C LEU A 730 -16.04 2.27 9.93
N GLN A 731 -16.99 3.03 10.48
CA GLN A 731 -17.62 4.14 9.75
C GLN A 731 -17.03 5.52 10.04
N GLN A 732 -16.15 5.63 11.03
CA GLN A 732 -15.55 6.93 11.39
C GLN A 732 -14.60 7.42 10.29
N ARG A 733 -15.00 8.48 9.62
CA ARG A 733 -14.21 9.10 8.54
C ARG A 733 -13.04 9.89 9.10
N ALA A 734 -12.02 10.10 8.27
CA ALA A 734 -10.79 10.80 8.63
C ALA A 734 -10.19 10.26 9.95
N THR A 735 -10.23 8.93 10.13
CA THR A 735 -9.79 8.27 11.36
C THR A 735 -8.88 7.10 11.04
N VAL A 736 -7.74 7.07 11.73
CA VAL A 736 -6.83 5.92 11.77
C VAL A 736 -6.99 5.25 13.13
N THR A 737 -7.43 4.01 13.13
CA THR A 737 -7.61 3.21 14.35
C THR A 737 -6.61 2.06 14.36
N PHE A 738 -5.79 2.00 15.40
CA PHE A 738 -5.00 0.81 15.73
C PHE A 738 -5.78 0.02 16.79
N ALA A 739 -6.40 -1.07 16.35
CA ALA A 739 -7.24 -1.90 17.20
C ALA A 739 -6.45 -3.14 17.63
N SER A 740 -6.05 -3.20 18.89
CA SER A 740 -5.40 -4.36 19.50
C SER A 740 -6.48 -5.38 19.89
N VAL A 741 -6.58 -6.45 19.13
CA VAL A 741 -7.55 -7.53 19.33
C VAL A 741 -6.92 -8.60 20.21
N LEU A 742 -7.40 -8.75 21.44
CA LEU A 742 -6.85 -9.72 22.38
C LEU A 742 -7.49 -11.08 22.17
N LEU A 743 -6.66 -12.04 21.79
CA LEU A 743 -7.08 -13.38 21.44
C LEU A 743 -6.54 -14.43 22.39
N ALA A 744 -7.26 -15.52 22.51
CA ALA A 744 -6.78 -16.72 23.19
C ALA A 744 -5.53 -17.27 22.52
N HIS A 745 -4.63 -17.81 23.32
CA HIS A 745 -3.38 -18.43 22.88
C HIS A 745 -3.59 -19.83 22.29
N ASN A 746 -4.77 -20.14 21.82
CA ASN A 746 -5.09 -21.42 21.17
C ASN A 746 -5.29 -21.22 19.67
N ASN A 747 -5.28 -22.34 18.95
CA ASN A 747 -5.53 -22.40 17.53
C ASN A 747 -6.95 -22.81 17.20
N GLU A 748 -7.87 -22.63 18.15
CA GLU A 748 -9.25 -23.03 17.97
C GLU A 748 -9.85 -22.43 16.71
N GLY A 749 -10.39 -23.31 15.93
CA GLY A 749 -11.31 -22.99 14.88
C GLY A 749 -10.74 -22.37 13.63
N ASP A 750 -9.46 -22.21 13.48
CA ASP A 750 -8.98 -21.70 12.20
C ASP A 750 -8.81 -22.80 11.15
N GLY A 751 -9.07 -24.08 11.46
CA GLY A 751 -9.02 -25.20 10.52
C GLY A 751 -7.75 -25.33 9.70
N LEU A 752 -6.90 -24.33 9.86
CA LEU A 752 -5.68 -24.11 9.10
C LEU A 752 -4.54 -24.94 9.61
N SER A 753 -4.61 -25.20 10.89
CA SER A 753 -3.51 -25.77 11.64
C SER A 753 -3.09 -27.11 11.09
N LEU A 754 -4.04 -27.95 10.79
CA LEU A 754 -3.74 -29.28 10.26
C LEU A 754 -3.36 -29.21 8.79
N LEU A 755 -4.05 -28.43 8.00
CA LEU A 755 -3.70 -28.23 6.58
C LEU A 755 -2.32 -27.64 6.42
N SER A 756 -1.95 -26.65 7.25
CA SER A 756 -0.65 -26.03 7.18
C SER A 756 0.48 -26.87 7.75
N SER A 757 0.22 -27.62 8.83
CA SER A 757 1.26 -28.40 9.51
C SER A 757 1.60 -29.70 8.83
N LEU A 758 0.63 -30.32 8.23
CA LEU A 758 0.80 -31.62 7.59
C LEU A 758 0.92 -31.50 6.08
N GLY A 759 0.64 -30.31 5.63
CA GLY A 759 0.99 -29.82 4.36
C GLY A 759 0.38 -30.51 3.17
N TRP A 760 0.42 -29.79 2.14
CA TRP A 760 0.17 -30.28 0.80
C TRP A 760 1.04 -31.49 0.38
N GLN A 761 1.94 -31.92 1.25
CA GLN A 761 2.72 -33.16 1.07
C GLN A 761 1.92 -34.43 1.38
N ARG A 762 0.74 -34.32 2.01
CA ARG A 762 -0.13 -35.46 2.31
C ARG A 762 -1.51 -35.24 1.71
N ASP A 763 -1.78 -35.96 0.66
CA ASP A 763 -3.01 -35.86 -0.13
C ASP A 763 -4.30 -36.16 0.67
N GLU A 764 -4.18 -36.70 1.89
CA GLU A 764 -5.28 -37.11 2.76
C GLU A 764 -5.73 -36.06 3.78
N LEU A 765 -5.01 -34.96 3.88
CA LEU A 765 -5.17 -34.01 4.96
C LEU A 765 -6.40 -33.13 4.92
N PRO A 766 -6.85 -32.64 3.78
CA PRO A 766 -8.13 -31.96 3.68
C PRO A 766 -9.27 -32.77 4.27
N GLU A 767 -9.25 -34.09 4.01
CA GLU A 767 -10.25 -35.02 4.57
C GLU A 767 -10.18 -35.13 6.08
N LEU A 768 -8.98 -35.22 6.62
CA LEU A 768 -8.76 -35.34 8.07
C LEU A 768 -9.22 -34.08 8.83
N THR A 769 -8.86 -32.91 8.32
CA THR A 769 -9.21 -31.63 8.96
C THR A 769 -10.72 -31.45 9.05
N PHE A 770 -11.44 -31.66 7.96
CA PHE A 770 -12.89 -31.49 7.96
C PHE A 770 -13.64 -32.67 8.59
N ALA A 771 -13.06 -33.88 8.64
CA ALA A 771 -13.60 -34.97 9.41
C ALA A 771 -13.51 -34.71 10.91
N MET A 772 -12.39 -34.17 11.42
CA MET A 772 -12.26 -33.76 12.81
C MET A 772 -13.23 -32.64 13.14
N ALA A 773 -13.43 -31.69 12.24
CA ALA A 773 -14.40 -30.64 12.36
C ALA A 773 -15.83 -31.17 12.50
N ARG A 774 -16.20 -32.26 11.79
CA ARG A 774 -17.48 -32.90 11.92
C ARG A 774 -17.63 -33.73 13.23
N ALA A 775 -16.56 -34.34 13.67
CA ALA A 775 -16.58 -35.13 14.91
C ALA A 775 -16.71 -34.30 16.16
N ALA A 776 -16.33 -33.02 16.10
CA ALA A 776 -16.43 -32.08 17.22
C ALA A 776 -17.80 -31.38 17.31
N ARG A 777 -18.69 -31.60 16.33
CA ARG A 777 -20.11 -31.21 16.37
C ARG A 777 -20.93 -32.32 17.02
#